data_9ac946e298860da9b34a8ebe3e806a75
#
_entry.id   9ac946e298860da9b34a8ebe3e806a75
#
_cell.length_a   1.000
_cell.length_b   1.000
_cell.length_c   1.000
_cell.angle_alpha   90.00
_cell.angle_beta   90.00
_cell.angle_gamma   90.00
#
_symmetry.space_group_name_H-M   'P 1'
#
loop_
_entity.id
_entity.type
_entity.pdbx_description
1 polymer ?
#
loop_
_entity_poly.entity_id
_entity_poly.type
_entity_poly.pdbx_seq_one_letter_code
_entity_poly.pdbx_strand_id
1 'polypeptide(L)'
;MNRIILFLLAFLCIVEAQAQGKHKTVNLTPPRPKVGVVLSGGGAKGAAHIGVLKYLEEIGMPVDYVVGTSMGSIIGGLYAMGYSPDELAQLIANMNWSQYVGNSIDRSAMSEEVRKRSSTMAVNIPFSFNGILNKKEAGNTVSFLPSAYVNNTSLINLFNDLCVGYQKDMDFNDLPIPFACVATDIKTGKEVDIRHGSVPLAMRASMAIPGVFSPVNMDGHLLVDGGLVNNFPADLLQEMGANIIIGVDVSDRDTIHDGEILSLPEVLNGLVDNAVNSKRDDNQAICDIYLAPDITGYGTMSFTHEAIDTLVQRGYQKAKEFREPLMKIKQHLESKSNGPLTKQLRASKARNLADAPVYVSSIVLNQTNQKKSVWLLKKGHLKVNEFLSEKDINHAIDVYRGTGAFDDITYNLTENGIDTIHGTAQETYTLSMNFKPTHPHVFGLGIRYDTEEGAALLLNLGINEKMLSGFKLSLTGKLSYNPKFNITGTYSNLNLGNFSMAYDYRSEHYKAMIFDKSNTNLQYSQHKFSAYASPFRLINFSNTIGISYTATSFDRLTPFDFSNDTINQTLISSVNFQNNNLLSPFIRISYDNRDLNYYAKHGIYTIFKCLFHFDTKGKASTVPELYYSFLGYLTPYNSRFTIIPQVYARCIFKSPTMANLWNIVGGEVASRHFDQQFPFIGIYHTDFVNDLATVLRCDLRYRLFEKHYITATYNFLYGRNLFGKNHSITEDNIYSGVGLQYAYNSFIGPISLTAQWSDYTKQFSAYFSIGYSF
;
A
#
# COMPACT_ATOMS: atom_id res chain seq x y z
N MET A 1 16.21 -76.64 -47.93
CA MET A 1 17.53 -76.08 -47.56
C MET A 1 17.84 -74.79 -48.36
N ASN A 2 17.58 -74.73 -49.64
CA ASN A 2 18.00 -73.60 -50.50
C ASN A 2 17.18 -72.24 -50.27
N ARG A 3 15.99 -72.30 -49.71
CA ARG A 3 15.19 -71.04 -49.46
C ARG A 3 15.62 -70.34 -48.20
N ILE A 4 16.19 -71.03 -47.21
CA ILE A 4 16.64 -70.42 -45.93
C ILE A 4 17.98 -69.75 -46.13
N ILE A 5 18.86 -70.34 -47.04
CA ILE A 5 20.16 -69.76 -47.38
C ILE A 5 19.98 -68.44 -48.16
N LEU A 6 18.98 -68.37 -49.06
CA LEU A 6 18.67 -67.17 -49.81
C LEU A 6 18.11 -66.03 -48.87
N PHE A 7 17.33 -66.44 -47.87
CA PHE A 7 16.80 -65.49 -46.90
C PHE A 7 17.88 -64.93 -45.94
N LEU A 8 18.83 -65.79 -45.56
CA LEU A 8 20.00 -65.39 -44.79
C LEU A 8 20.96 -64.51 -45.56
N LEU A 9 21.18 -64.78 -46.84
CA LEU A 9 21.98 -63.92 -47.71
C LEU A 9 21.31 -62.58 -48.02
N ALA A 10 19.99 -62.56 -48.21
CA ALA A 10 19.23 -61.30 -48.37
C ALA A 10 19.23 -60.46 -47.07
N PHE A 11 19.20 -61.14 -45.91
CA PHE A 11 19.26 -60.44 -44.61
C PHE A 11 20.69 -59.92 -44.34
N LEU A 12 21.75 -60.61 -44.74
CA LEU A 12 23.12 -60.12 -44.68
C LEU A 12 23.34 -58.90 -45.60
N CYS A 13 22.80 -58.90 -46.80
CA CYS A 13 22.88 -57.75 -47.72
C CYS A 13 22.10 -56.56 -47.25
N ILE A 14 20.96 -56.74 -46.50
CA ILE A 14 20.21 -55.65 -45.90
C ILE A 14 20.94 -55.05 -44.69
N VAL A 15 21.63 -55.88 -43.89
CA VAL A 15 22.47 -55.43 -42.78
C VAL A 15 23.70 -54.69 -43.26
N GLU A 16 24.35 -55.11 -44.34
CA GLU A 16 25.46 -54.36 -44.93
C GLU A 16 25.03 -53.08 -45.64
N ALA A 17 23.82 -53.04 -46.23
CA ALA A 17 23.29 -51.82 -46.82
C ALA A 17 22.88 -50.79 -45.76
N GLN A 18 22.53 -51.20 -44.52
CA GLN A 18 22.30 -50.30 -43.38
C GLN A 18 23.62 -49.89 -42.70
N ALA A 19 24.69 -50.62 -42.84
CA ALA A 19 26.02 -50.26 -42.32
C ALA A 19 26.75 -49.20 -43.15
N GLN A 20 26.31 -48.94 -44.40
CA GLN A 20 26.76 -47.81 -45.22
C GLN A 20 25.90 -46.55 -45.02
N GLY A 21 25.25 -46.45 -43.88
CA GLY A 21 24.72 -45.20 -43.41
C GLY A 21 25.85 -44.19 -43.30
N LYS A 22 25.73 -43.11 -44.06
CA LYS A 22 26.60 -41.95 -44.14
C LYS A 22 27.27 -41.71 -42.78
N HIS A 23 28.58 -42.01 -42.70
CA HIS A 23 29.44 -41.29 -41.78
C HIS A 23 29.32 -39.82 -42.15
N LYS A 24 28.32 -39.11 -41.59
CA LYS A 24 28.48 -37.71 -41.36
C LYS A 24 29.73 -37.64 -40.49
N THR A 25 30.84 -37.25 -41.09
CA THR A 25 31.95 -36.68 -40.36
C THR A 25 31.30 -35.50 -39.59
N VAL A 26 30.92 -35.76 -38.36
CA VAL A 26 30.66 -34.71 -37.41
C VAL A 26 32.01 -34.04 -37.26
N ASN A 27 32.23 -32.95 -38.00
CA ASN A 27 33.30 -32.03 -37.72
C ASN A 27 33.04 -31.56 -36.27
N LEU A 28 33.64 -32.27 -35.35
CA LEU A 28 33.80 -31.85 -33.96
C LEU A 28 34.80 -30.68 -33.95
N THR A 29 34.42 -29.56 -34.57
CA THR A 29 35.03 -28.29 -34.16
C THR A 29 34.68 -28.13 -32.69
N PRO A 30 35.68 -28.00 -31.81
CA PRO A 30 35.39 -27.78 -30.42
C PRO A 30 34.43 -26.57 -30.29
N PRO A 31 33.37 -26.69 -29.49
CA PRO A 31 32.46 -25.58 -29.33
C PRO A 31 33.26 -24.34 -28.92
N ARG A 32 32.90 -23.16 -29.45
CA ARG A 32 33.57 -21.91 -29.07
C ARG A 32 33.54 -21.71 -27.56
N PRO A 33 34.51 -21.01 -26.98
CA PRO A 33 34.46 -20.65 -25.56
C PRO A 33 33.16 -19.96 -25.23
N LYS A 34 32.60 -20.29 -24.06
CA LYS A 34 31.34 -19.76 -23.55
C LYS A 34 31.58 -18.50 -22.74
N VAL A 35 30.80 -17.45 -23.00
CA VAL A 35 30.87 -16.16 -22.31
C VAL A 35 29.80 -16.10 -21.25
N GLY A 36 30.18 -15.84 -20.01
CA GLY A 36 29.29 -15.61 -18.90
C GLY A 36 29.35 -14.16 -18.42
N VAL A 37 28.21 -13.64 -17.95
CA VAL A 37 28.10 -12.32 -17.34
C VAL A 37 27.63 -12.47 -15.89
N VAL A 38 28.40 -11.92 -14.95
CA VAL A 38 28.03 -11.86 -13.54
C VAL A 38 27.66 -10.44 -13.14
N LEU A 39 26.54 -10.30 -12.41
CA LEU A 39 25.93 -9.04 -12.01
C LEU A 39 25.82 -9.00 -10.48
N SER A 40 26.50 -8.04 -9.83
CA SER A 40 26.47 -7.91 -8.38
C SER A 40 25.13 -7.38 -7.85
N GLY A 41 24.89 -7.54 -6.55
CA GLY A 41 23.86 -6.80 -5.85
C GLY A 41 24.22 -5.33 -5.67
N GLY A 42 23.21 -4.47 -5.40
CA GLY A 42 23.45 -3.05 -5.17
C GLY A 42 22.18 -2.17 -5.15
N GLY A 43 20.99 -2.76 -5.09
CA GLY A 43 19.72 -2.02 -5.13
C GLY A 43 19.59 -1.16 -6.39
N ALA A 44 19.19 0.10 -6.26
CA ALA A 44 19.02 1.03 -7.41
C ALA A 44 20.28 1.18 -8.26
N LYS A 45 21.48 1.04 -7.66
CA LYS A 45 22.77 1.10 -8.37
C LYS A 45 22.88 0.03 -9.46
N GLY A 46 22.16 -1.09 -9.30
CA GLY A 46 22.07 -2.17 -10.29
C GLY A 46 21.53 -1.73 -11.66
N ALA A 47 20.90 -0.57 -11.78
CA ALA A 47 20.51 -0.02 -13.08
C ALA A 47 21.73 0.16 -14.02
N ALA A 48 22.94 0.31 -13.49
CA ALA A 48 24.16 0.37 -14.30
C ALA A 48 24.44 -0.95 -15.04
N HIS A 49 24.00 -2.11 -14.54
CA HIS A 49 24.11 -3.39 -15.27
C HIS A 49 23.44 -3.33 -16.63
N ILE A 50 22.28 -2.64 -16.72
CA ILE A 50 21.52 -2.50 -17.97
C ILE A 50 22.37 -1.78 -19.03
N GLY A 51 23.07 -0.72 -18.64
CA GLY A 51 23.95 0.01 -19.54
C GLY A 51 25.09 -0.86 -20.08
N VAL A 52 25.68 -1.70 -19.23
CA VAL A 52 26.72 -2.65 -19.64
C VAL A 52 26.14 -3.69 -20.61
N LEU A 53 25.00 -4.31 -20.27
CA LEU A 53 24.35 -5.28 -21.17
C LEU A 53 23.99 -4.67 -22.52
N LYS A 54 23.53 -3.40 -22.54
CA LYS A 54 23.25 -2.66 -23.77
C LYS A 54 24.49 -2.52 -24.65
N TYR A 55 25.62 -2.17 -24.07
CA TYR A 55 26.87 -2.04 -24.83
C TYR A 55 27.37 -3.41 -25.34
N LEU A 56 27.27 -4.48 -24.53
CA LEU A 56 27.64 -5.81 -24.97
C LEU A 56 26.80 -6.27 -26.17
N GLU A 57 25.49 -6.00 -26.17
CA GLU A 57 24.62 -6.28 -27.32
C GLU A 57 24.97 -5.45 -28.55
N GLU A 58 25.26 -4.14 -28.35
CA GLU A 58 25.62 -3.22 -29.43
C GLU A 58 26.86 -3.70 -30.19
N ILE A 59 27.90 -4.15 -29.46
CA ILE A 59 29.10 -4.68 -30.09
C ILE A 59 28.94 -6.15 -30.57
N GLY A 60 27.77 -6.78 -30.33
CA GLY A 60 27.47 -8.16 -30.70
C GLY A 60 28.29 -9.20 -29.92
N MET A 61 28.57 -8.93 -28.64
CA MET A 61 29.17 -9.89 -27.70
C MET A 61 28.14 -10.99 -27.38
N PRO A 62 28.44 -12.28 -27.59
CA PRO A 62 27.52 -13.32 -27.15
C PRO A 62 27.54 -13.45 -25.64
N VAL A 63 26.34 -13.67 -25.04
CA VAL A 63 26.19 -14.01 -23.63
C VAL A 63 25.55 -15.38 -23.54
N ASP A 64 26.32 -16.36 -23.05
CA ASP A 64 25.90 -17.75 -22.95
C ASP A 64 25.36 -18.13 -21.57
N TYR A 65 25.77 -17.40 -20.51
CA TYR A 65 25.35 -17.62 -19.13
C TYR A 65 25.19 -16.27 -18.43
N VAL A 66 24.23 -16.19 -17.52
CA VAL A 66 24.06 -15.03 -16.64
C VAL A 66 23.91 -15.50 -15.19
N VAL A 67 24.64 -14.87 -14.29
CA VAL A 67 24.51 -15.11 -12.84
C VAL A 67 24.38 -13.76 -12.14
N GLY A 68 23.55 -13.71 -11.09
CA GLY A 68 23.37 -12.45 -10.36
C GLY A 68 22.96 -12.63 -8.91
N THR A 69 23.21 -11.57 -8.12
CA THR A 69 22.75 -11.46 -6.73
C THR A 69 21.88 -10.22 -6.58
N SER A 70 20.79 -10.30 -5.78
CA SER A 70 19.92 -9.17 -5.46
C SER A 70 19.41 -8.47 -6.73
N MET A 71 19.69 -7.15 -6.92
CA MET A 71 19.30 -6.44 -8.15
C MET A 71 19.93 -7.07 -9.40
N GLY A 72 21.15 -7.60 -9.30
CA GLY A 72 21.78 -8.35 -10.40
C GLY A 72 21.00 -9.61 -10.78
N SER A 73 20.33 -10.27 -9.82
CA SER A 73 19.45 -11.41 -10.10
C SER A 73 18.18 -11.00 -10.84
N ILE A 74 17.64 -9.82 -10.55
CA ILE A 74 16.45 -9.28 -11.24
C ILE A 74 16.79 -8.91 -12.68
N ILE A 75 17.81 -8.07 -12.87
CA ILE A 75 18.24 -7.65 -14.20
C ILE A 75 18.69 -8.87 -15.02
N GLY A 76 19.52 -9.74 -14.42
CA GLY A 76 20.05 -10.94 -15.08
C GLY A 76 18.96 -11.94 -15.43
N GLY A 77 18.00 -12.19 -14.53
CA GLY A 77 16.90 -13.11 -14.75
C GLY A 77 15.94 -12.63 -15.86
N LEU A 78 15.54 -11.36 -15.85
CA LEU A 78 14.72 -10.77 -16.90
C LEU A 78 15.45 -10.78 -18.25
N TYR A 79 16.74 -10.44 -18.25
CA TYR A 79 17.59 -10.50 -19.42
C TYR A 79 17.72 -11.93 -19.95
N ALA A 80 17.88 -12.90 -19.07
CA ALA A 80 17.98 -14.33 -19.43
C ALA A 80 16.67 -14.88 -20.05
N MET A 81 15.51 -14.34 -19.63
CA MET A 81 14.21 -14.67 -20.22
C MET A 81 13.92 -13.95 -21.55
N GLY A 82 14.79 -13.02 -21.98
CA GLY A 82 14.73 -12.41 -23.30
C GLY A 82 14.36 -10.91 -23.33
N TYR A 83 14.20 -10.25 -22.19
CA TYR A 83 14.07 -8.80 -22.17
C TYR A 83 15.32 -8.14 -22.74
N SER A 84 15.14 -7.17 -23.61
CA SER A 84 16.24 -6.34 -24.09
C SER A 84 16.69 -5.32 -23.04
N PRO A 85 17.93 -4.83 -23.09
CA PRO A 85 18.36 -3.78 -22.18
C PRO A 85 17.53 -2.49 -22.27
N ASP A 86 16.98 -2.16 -23.45
CA ASP A 86 16.13 -0.98 -23.61
C ASP A 86 14.77 -1.18 -22.93
N GLU A 87 14.16 -2.37 -23.03
CA GLU A 87 12.94 -2.70 -22.29
C GLU A 87 13.18 -2.67 -20.77
N LEU A 88 14.31 -3.21 -20.29
CA LEU A 88 14.67 -3.18 -18.88
C LEU A 88 14.86 -1.76 -18.36
N ALA A 89 15.52 -0.87 -19.13
CA ALA A 89 15.69 0.53 -18.76
C ALA A 89 14.35 1.25 -18.63
N GLN A 90 13.46 1.09 -19.62
CA GLN A 90 12.12 1.67 -19.58
C GLN A 90 11.29 1.14 -18.41
N LEU A 91 11.33 -0.17 -18.18
CA LEU A 91 10.62 -0.81 -17.09
C LEU A 91 11.03 -0.23 -15.74
N ILE A 92 12.33 -0.22 -15.44
CA ILE A 92 12.84 0.23 -14.13
C ILE A 92 12.67 1.73 -13.93
N ALA A 93 12.84 2.55 -14.98
CA ALA A 93 12.67 3.99 -14.90
C ALA A 93 11.20 4.41 -14.68
N ASN A 94 10.24 3.67 -15.26
CA ASN A 94 8.81 3.99 -15.15
C ASN A 94 8.13 3.34 -13.93
N MET A 95 8.80 2.45 -13.23
CA MET A 95 8.25 1.73 -12.09
C MET A 95 8.09 2.62 -10.87
N ASN A 96 6.92 2.57 -10.22
CA ASN A 96 6.69 3.25 -8.95
C ASN A 96 7.26 2.43 -7.78
N TRP A 97 8.56 2.51 -7.56
CA TRP A 97 9.27 1.76 -6.53
C TRP A 97 8.72 1.97 -5.12
N SER A 98 8.20 3.15 -4.80
CA SER A 98 7.61 3.43 -3.47
C SER A 98 6.38 2.57 -3.20
N GLN A 99 5.66 2.13 -4.22
CA GLN A 99 4.52 1.21 -4.10
C GLN A 99 4.96 -0.22 -3.81
N TYR A 100 6.07 -0.66 -4.41
CA TYR A 100 6.57 -2.04 -4.27
C TYR A 100 7.43 -2.24 -3.02
N VAL A 101 8.21 -1.23 -2.64
CA VAL A 101 9.03 -1.23 -1.41
C VAL A 101 8.21 -0.81 -0.18
N GLY A 102 7.05 -0.14 -0.36
CA GLY A 102 6.13 0.24 0.72
C GLY A 102 5.00 -0.79 0.92
N ASN A 103 4.48 -0.89 2.14
CA ASN A 103 3.28 -1.68 2.45
C ASN A 103 1.98 -0.93 2.12
N SER A 104 2.01 0.08 1.27
CA SER A 104 0.85 0.91 0.95
C SER A 104 -0.18 0.11 0.16
N ILE A 105 -1.39 0.02 0.72
CA ILE A 105 -2.58 -0.42 -0.01
C ILE A 105 -3.23 0.84 -0.56
N ASP A 106 -3.70 0.81 -1.80
CA ASP A 106 -4.49 1.92 -2.31
C ASP A 106 -5.70 2.15 -1.37
N ARG A 107 -5.76 3.36 -0.82
CA ARG A 107 -6.80 3.72 0.13
C ARG A 107 -8.20 3.57 -0.47
N SER A 108 -8.35 3.81 -1.77
CA SER A 108 -9.62 3.64 -2.48
C SER A 108 -10.13 2.20 -2.47
N ALA A 109 -9.23 1.22 -2.34
CA ALA A 109 -9.57 -0.20 -2.23
C ALA A 109 -9.86 -0.66 -0.79
N MET A 110 -9.51 0.14 0.25
CA MET A 110 -9.71 -0.23 1.65
C MET A 110 -11.19 -0.19 2.05
N SER A 111 -11.60 -1.10 2.93
CA SER A 111 -12.92 -1.02 3.58
C SER A 111 -13.01 0.20 4.51
N GLU A 112 -14.25 0.68 4.78
CA GLU A 112 -14.49 1.83 5.68
C GLU A 112 -13.86 1.61 7.07
N GLU A 113 -13.92 0.38 7.61
CA GLU A 113 -13.35 0.02 8.90
C GLU A 113 -11.81 0.15 8.90
N VAL A 114 -11.16 -0.35 7.85
CA VAL A 114 -9.69 -0.25 7.68
C VAL A 114 -9.28 1.20 7.48
N ARG A 115 -10.01 1.98 6.65
CA ARG A 115 -9.75 3.42 6.45
C ARG A 115 -9.85 4.21 7.75
N LYS A 116 -10.93 4.00 8.53
CA LYS A 116 -11.11 4.66 9.83
C LYS A 116 -9.95 4.37 10.77
N ARG A 117 -9.56 3.09 10.89
CA ARG A 117 -8.44 2.70 11.76
C ARG A 117 -7.12 3.32 11.31
N SER A 118 -6.80 3.26 10.02
CA SER A 118 -5.57 3.84 9.48
C SER A 118 -5.50 5.37 9.58
N SER A 119 -6.65 6.06 9.75
CA SER A 119 -6.71 7.51 9.92
C SER A 119 -6.67 7.97 11.38
N THR A 120 -6.86 7.09 12.35
CA THR A 120 -6.97 7.45 13.78
C THR A 120 -5.89 6.81 14.66
N MET A 121 -5.28 5.71 14.22
CA MET A 121 -4.29 4.96 15.01
C MET A 121 -2.88 5.13 14.44
N ALA A 122 -1.93 5.51 15.29
CA ALA A 122 -0.52 5.58 14.95
C ALA A 122 0.10 4.18 14.79
N VAL A 123 -0.38 3.21 15.60
CA VAL A 123 0.10 1.83 15.59
C VAL A 123 -1.10 0.89 15.58
N ASN A 124 -1.02 -0.16 14.75
CA ASN A 124 -1.99 -1.25 14.69
C ASN A 124 -1.25 -2.58 14.75
N ILE A 125 -1.39 -3.32 15.84
CA ILE A 125 -0.71 -4.60 16.07
C ILE A 125 -1.72 -5.73 15.92
N PRO A 126 -1.63 -6.55 14.86
CA PRO A 126 -2.44 -7.74 14.73
C PRO A 126 -1.93 -8.84 15.69
N PHE A 127 -2.86 -9.61 16.29
CA PHE A 127 -2.51 -10.71 17.20
C PHE A 127 -3.54 -11.84 17.17
N SER A 128 -3.17 -13.00 17.72
CA SER A 128 -4.11 -14.11 17.94
C SER A 128 -4.00 -14.66 19.38
N PHE A 129 -5.11 -15.13 19.96
CA PHE A 129 -5.12 -15.69 21.32
C PHE A 129 -4.48 -17.08 21.40
N ASN A 130 -4.38 -17.83 20.31
CA ASN A 130 -3.83 -19.19 20.33
C ASN A 130 -2.38 -19.25 20.79
N GLY A 131 -1.59 -18.19 20.53
CA GLY A 131 -0.22 -18.06 21.04
C GLY A 131 -0.13 -17.76 22.54
N ILE A 132 -1.21 -17.26 23.17
CA ILE A 132 -1.23 -16.88 24.59
C ILE A 132 -1.73 -18.03 25.46
N LEU A 133 -2.66 -18.86 24.95
CA LEU A 133 -3.35 -19.90 25.72
C LEU A 133 -2.71 -21.29 25.59
N ASN A 134 -1.97 -21.59 24.54
CA ASN A 134 -1.32 -22.88 24.33
C ASN A 134 0.12 -22.90 24.84
N LYS A 135 0.31 -23.21 26.12
CA LYS A 135 1.64 -23.42 26.74
C LYS A 135 2.47 -24.57 26.11
N LYS A 136 1.88 -25.43 25.25
CA LYS A 136 2.59 -26.54 24.60
C LYS A 136 3.37 -26.13 23.32
N GLU A 137 3.09 -24.98 22.77
CA GLU A 137 3.86 -24.37 21.65
C GLU A 137 4.70 -23.17 22.12
N ALA A 138 5.17 -23.20 23.37
CA ALA A 138 5.96 -22.15 24.01
C ALA A 138 7.36 -21.93 23.41
N GLY A 139 7.61 -22.38 22.18
CA GLY A 139 8.76 -21.99 21.37
C GLY A 139 8.53 -20.75 20.49
N ASN A 140 7.26 -20.35 20.28
CA ASN A 140 6.94 -19.13 19.55
C ASN A 140 6.67 -18.00 20.56
N THR A 141 7.71 -17.26 20.92
CA THR A 141 7.57 -15.93 21.50
C THR A 141 6.57 -15.14 20.67
N VAL A 142 5.57 -14.53 21.34
CA VAL A 142 4.68 -13.57 20.69
C VAL A 142 5.56 -12.47 20.12
N SER A 143 5.84 -12.55 18.82
CA SER A 143 6.62 -11.53 18.15
C SER A 143 5.68 -10.35 17.94
N PHE A 144 5.77 -9.35 18.80
CA PHE A 144 5.11 -8.06 18.64
C PHE A 144 5.77 -7.19 17.55
N LEU A 145 6.95 -7.61 17.07
CA LEU A 145 7.65 -6.93 15.99
C LEU A 145 7.34 -7.65 14.68
N PRO A 146 7.01 -6.91 13.62
CA PRO A 146 6.88 -7.51 12.30
C PRO A 146 8.22 -8.14 11.91
N SER A 147 8.19 -9.35 11.35
CA SER A 147 9.38 -10.05 10.86
C SER A 147 10.07 -9.32 9.70
N ALA A 148 9.38 -8.35 9.08
CA ALA A 148 9.88 -7.51 8.02
C ALA A 148 9.06 -6.21 7.94
N TYR A 149 9.67 -5.15 7.44
CA TYR A 149 9.01 -3.86 7.23
C TYR A 149 8.05 -3.90 6.02
N VAL A 150 8.43 -4.63 4.97
CA VAL A 150 7.68 -4.76 3.72
C VAL A 150 7.19 -6.19 3.55
N ASN A 151 5.90 -6.33 3.26
CA ASN A 151 5.33 -7.62 2.95
C ASN A 151 5.68 -8.07 1.50
N ASN A 152 5.62 -9.37 1.23
CA ASN A 152 6.07 -9.96 -0.04
C ASN A 152 5.14 -9.72 -1.23
N THR A 153 3.87 -9.38 -1.02
CA THR A 153 2.80 -9.44 -2.03
C THR A 153 3.11 -8.62 -3.27
N SER A 154 3.46 -7.35 -3.11
CA SER A 154 3.60 -6.44 -4.24
C SER A 154 4.76 -6.81 -5.15
N LEU A 155 5.90 -7.19 -4.57
CA LEU A 155 7.10 -7.55 -5.34
C LEU A 155 6.98 -8.89 -6.05
N ILE A 156 6.46 -9.93 -5.38
CA ILE A 156 6.31 -11.23 -6.03
C ILE A 156 5.25 -11.17 -7.15
N ASN A 157 4.19 -10.40 -6.95
CA ASN A 157 3.18 -10.19 -7.99
C ASN A 157 3.75 -9.41 -9.18
N LEU A 158 4.56 -8.37 -8.94
CA LEU A 158 5.29 -7.68 -10.00
C LEU A 158 6.16 -8.66 -10.81
N PHE A 159 6.94 -9.51 -10.13
CA PHE A 159 7.77 -10.48 -10.85
C PHE A 159 6.92 -11.51 -11.60
N ASN A 160 5.75 -11.86 -11.07
CA ASN A 160 4.79 -12.71 -11.78
C ASN A 160 4.23 -12.01 -13.03
N ASP A 161 3.92 -10.70 -12.94
CA ASP A 161 3.50 -9.91 -14.10
C ASP A 161 4.55 -9.87 -15.21
N LEU A 162 5.83 -9.77 -14.85
CA LEU A 162 6.95 -9.70 -15.78
C LEU A 162 7.40 -11.06 -16.35
N CYS A 163 7.03 -12.14 -15.69
CA CYS A 163 7.56 -13.48 -16.00
C CYS A 163 6.46 -14.46 -16.45
N VAL A 164 5.39 -14.00 -17.11
CA VAL A 164 4.36 -14.89 -17.65
C VAL A 164 4.99 -15.92 -18.60
N GLY A 165 4.76 -17.21 -18.32
CA GLY A 165 5.41 -18.33 -18.99
C GLY A 165 6.57 -18.97 -18.22
N TYR A 166 7.15 -18.29 -17.22
CA TYR A 166 8.27 -18.76 -16.40
C TYR A 166 7.96 -18.85 -14.89
N GLN A 167 6.69 -18.92 -14.54
CA GLN A 167 6.23 -18.95 -13.14
C GLN A 167 6.14 -20.37 -12.54
N LYS A 168 6.24 -21.42 -13.37
CA LYS A 168 6.27 -22.83 -12.93
C LYS A 168 7.66 -23.24 -12.46
N ASP A 169 7.71 -24.36 -11.76
CA ASP A 169 8.98 -25.03 -11.44
C ASP A 169 9.67 -25.52 -12.73
N MET A 170 10.92 -25.11 -12.94
CA MET A 170 11.71 -25.44 -14.13
C MET A 170 13.20 -25.40 -13.84
N ASP A 171 14.02 -26.06 -14.70
CA ASP A 171 15.47 -25.87 -14.71
C ASP A 171 15.82 -24.57 -15.43
N PHE A 172 16.61 -23.70 -14.79
CA PHE A 172 16.99 -22.40 -15.36
C PHE A 172 18.02 -22.55 -16.51
N ASN A 173 18.55 -23.73 -16.73
CA ASN A 173 19.31 -24.02 -17.94
C ASN A 173 18.42 -24.04 -19.20
N ASP A 174 17.10 -24.20 -19.05
CA ASP A 174 16.11 -24.19 -20.15
C ASP A 174 15.66 -22.77 -20.54
N LEU A 175 16.15 -21.75 -19.86
CA LEU A 175 15.90 -20.35 -20.23
C LEU A 175 16.61 -20.00 -21.55
N PRO A 176 16.17 -19.00 -22.32
CA PRO A 176 16.85 -18.52 -23.52
C PRO A 176 18.34 -18.26 -23.33
N ILE A 177 18.73 -17.80 -22.12
CA ILE A 177 20.10 -17.81 -21.63
C ILE A 177 20.08 -18.55 -20.28
N PRO A 178 20.85 -19.61 -20.08
CA PRO A 178 21.02 -20.26 -18.79
C PRO A 178 21.33 -19.25 -17.67
N PHE A 179 20.61 -19.37 -16.55
CA PHE A 179 20.64 -18.42 -15.46
C PHE A 179 20.80 -19.10 -14.11
N ALA A 180 21.44 -18.43 -13.17
CA ALA A 180 21.42 -18.77 -11.76
C ALA A 180 21.44 -17.51 -10.90
N CYS A 181 20.96 -17.60 -9.67
CA CYS A 181 21.09 -16.53 -8.70
C CYS A 181 21.43 -17.07 -7.32
N VAL A 182 22.01 -16.19 -6.50
CA VAL A 182 22.47 -16.55 -5.14
C VAL A 182 21.50 -16.02 -4.10
N ALA A 183 21.20 -16.84 -3.10
CA ALA A 183 20.53 -16.48 -1.86
C ALA A 183 21.32 -16.98 -0.65
N THR A 184 20.94 -16.52 0.54
CA THR A 184 21.51 -16.96 1.82
C THR A 184 20.47 -17.71 2.63
N ASP A 185 20.74 -18.93 3.07
CA ASP A 185 19.88 -19.61 4.03
C ASP A 185 20.13 -19.03 5.44
N ILE A 186 19.14 -18.30 5.98
CA ILE A 186 19.26 -17.64 7.29
C ILE A 186 19.44 -18.64 8.45
N LYS A 187 19.04 -19.90 8.30
CA LYS A 187 19.17 -20.93 9.33
C LYS A 187 20.63 -21.42 9.47
N THR A 188 21.31 -21.51 8.35
CA THR A 188 22.67 -22.08 8.28
C THR A 188 23.74 -21.02 8.05
N GLY A 189 23.36 -19.82 7.59
CA GLY A 189 24.29 -18.77 7.14
C GLY A 189 25.06 -19.13 5.87
N LYS A 190 24.63 -20.15 5.12
CA LYS A 190 25.31 -20.63 3.93
C LYS A 190 24.68 -20.08 2.64
N GLU A 191 25.53 -20.01 1.64
CA GLU A 191 25.12 -19.73 0.26
C GLU A 191 24.20 -20.82 -0.30
N VAL A 192 23.20 -20.42 -1.06
CA VAL A 192 22.30 -21.29 -1.81
C VAL A 192 22.23 -20.79 -3.24
N ASP A 193 22.74 -21.62 -4.15
CA ASP A 193 22.72 -21.38 -5.59
C ASP A 193 21.40 -21.85 -6.15
N ILE A 194 20.57 -20.91 -6.60
CA ILE A 194 19.26 -21.22 -7.15
C ILE A 194 19.38 -21.36 -8.66
N ARG A 195 19.24 -22.60 -9.15
CA ARG A 195 19.34 -22.99 -10.57
C ARG A 195 18.05 -23.61 -11.11
N HIS A 196 17.02 -23.76 -10.26
CA HIS A 196 15.72 -24.33 -10.61
C HIS A 196 14.61 -23.72 -9.76
N GLY A 197 13.37 -24.03 -10.09
CA GLY A 197 12.18 -23.52 -9.43
C GLY A 197 11.43 -22.47 -10.25
N SER A 198 10.67 -21.62 -9.60
CA SER A 198 10.00 -20.47 -10.23
C SER A 198 10.96 -19.29 -10.33
N VAL A 199 11.19 -18.76 -11.54
CA VAL A 199 12.12 -17.62 -11.73
C VAL A 199 11.71 -16.38 -10.90
N PRO A 200 10.41 -15.97 -10.86
CA PRO A 200 9.97 -14.90 -9.97
C PRO A 200 10.33 -15.13 -8.50
N LEU A 201 10.16 -16.36 -8.02
CA LEU A 201 10.44 -16.70 -6.63
C LEU A 201 11.95 -16.71 -6.33
N ALA A 202 12.76 -17.18 -7.27
CA ALA A 202 14.22 -17.16 -7.17
C ALA A 202 14.76 -15.72 -7.09
N MET A 203 14.33 -14.83 -8.00
CA MET A 203 14.67 -13.40 -7.95
C MET A 203 14.23 -12.76 -6.62
N ARG A 204 13.01 -13.10 -6.14
CA ARG A 204 12.49 -12.60 -4.88
C ARG A 204 13.29 -13.09 -3.67
N ALA A 205 13.78 -14.33 -3.69
CA ALA A 205 14.64 -14.88 -2.65
C ALA A 205 16.00 -14.18 -2.62
N SER A 206 16.63 -14.02 -3.79
CA SER A 206 17.94 -13.39 -3.94
C SER A 206 17.98 -11.92 -3.49
N MET A 207 16.83 -11.19 -3.50
CA MET A 207 16.73 -9.79 -3.09
C MET A 207 16.11 -9.57 -1.71
N ALA A 208 15.90 -10.60 -0.91
CA ALA A 208 15.20 -10.54 0.36
C ALA A 208 16.06 -9.95 1.48
N ILE A 209 16.35 -8.64 1.45
CA ILE A 209 17.16 -7.94 2.47
C ILE A 209 16.54 -8.12 3.87
N PRO A 210 17.25 -8.71 4.85
CA PRO A 210 16.76 -8.88 6.21
C PRO A 210 16.36 -7.55 6.85
N GLY A 211 15.22 -7.56 7.56
CA GLY A 211 14.68 -6.35 8.20
C GLY A 211 13.89 -5.43 7.24
N VAL A 212 14.13 -5.52 5.92
CA VAL A 212 13.36 -4.81 4.90
C VAL A 212 12.29 -5.72 4.31
N PHE A 213 12.68 -6.89 3.81
CA PHE A 213 11.78 -7.85 3.18
C PHE A 213 11.65 -9.14 3.99
N SER A 214 10.50 -9.78 3.91
CA SER A 214 10.31 -11.10 4.54
C SER A 214 11.13 -12.17 3.83
N PRO A 215 11.74 -13.12 4.58
CA PRO A 215 12.43 -14.26 4.01
C PRO A 215 11.52 -15.11 3.11
N VAL A 216 12.10 -15.78 2.15
CA VAL A 216 11.41 -16.67 1.20
C VAL A 216 11.67 -18.13 1.59
N ASN A 217 10.60 -18.92 1.69
CA ASN A 217 10.73 -20.36 1.89
C ASN A 217 10.74 -21.04 0.52
N MET A 218 11.85 -21.69 0.19
CA MET A 218 12.05 -22.41 -1.07
C MET A 218 12.87 -23.67 -0.79
N ASP A 219 12.38 -24.84 -1.22
CA ASP A 219 13.03 -26.14 -1.07
C ASP A 219 13.49 -26.50 0.35
N GLY A 220 12.72 -26.06 1.36
CA GLY A 220 13.02 -26.30 2.76
C GLY A 220 14.04 -25.31 3.40
N HIS A 221 14.62 -24.45 2.59
CA HIS A 221 15.48 -23.34 3.03
C HIS A 221 14.65 -22.10 3.36
N LEU A 222 15.10 -21.31 4.32
CA LEU A 222 14.56 -19.99 4.60
C LEU A 222 15.54 -18.94 4.08
N LEU A 223 15.26 -18.44 2.88
CA LEU A 223 16.19 -17.65 2.08
C LEU A 223 16.03 -16.15 2.29
N VAL A 224 17.17 -15.48 2.36
CA VAL A 224 17.31 -14.01 2.38
C VAL A 224 18.33 -13.59 1.31
N ASP A 225 18.57 -12.28 1.16
CA ASP A 225 19.43 -11.70 0.15
C ASP A 225 20.80 -12.41 0.08
N GLY A 226 21.20 -12.77 -1.12
CA GLY A 226 22.46 -13.45 -1.38
C GLY A 226 23.69 -12.60 -1.11
N GLY A 227 23.53 -11.28 -1.11
CA GLY A 227 24.59 -10.33 -0.79
C GLY A 227 25.23 -10.52 0.57
N LEU A 228 24.58 -11.22 1.52
CA LEU A 228 25.15 -11.55 2.82
C LEU A 228 26.34 -12.52 2.75
N VAL A 229 26.42 -13.37 1.71
CA VAL A 229 27.48 -14.39 1.58
C VAL A 229 28.25 -14.30 0.27
N ASN A 230 27.59 -13.96 -0.83
CA ASN A 230 28.23 -13.85 -2.15
C ASN A 230 27.50 -12.80 -3.01
N ASN A 231 27.95 -11.54 -2.87
CA ASN A 231 27.33 -10.43 -3.62
C ASN A 231 27.76 -10.35 -5.07
N PHE A 232 28.86 -11.00 -5.45
CA PHE A 232 29.43 -10.99 -6.79
C PHE A 232 29.84 -12.40 -7.22
N PRO A 233 28.87 -13.28 -7.60
CA PRO A 233 29.06 -14.72 -7.71
C PRO A 233 29.72 -15.16 -9.03
N ALA A 234 30.98 -14.75 -9.27
CA ALA A 234 31.73 -15.18 -10.45
C ALA A 234 32.18 -16.65 -10.35
N ASP A 235 32.40 -17.16 -9.14
CA ASP A 235 32.65 -18.57 -8.87
C ASP A 235 31.52 -19.47 -9.39
N LEU A 236 30.25 -19.10 -9.11
CA LEU A 236 29.08 -19.82 -9.60
C LEU A 236 29.04 -19.84 -11.15
N LEU A 237 29.38 -18.73 -11.81
CA LEU A 237 29.41 -18.63 -13.25
C LEU A 237 30.48 -19.57 -13.85
N GLN A 238 31.66 -19.68 -13.20
CA GLN A 238 32.71 -20.62 -13.58
C GLN A 238 32.23 -22.08 -13.45
N GLU A 239 31.51 -22.40 -12.34
CA GLU A 239 30.92 -23.75 -12.16
C GLU A 239 29.87 -24.10 -13.23
N MET A 240 29.12 -23.09 -13.75
CA MET A 240 28.18 -23.29 -14.86
C MET A 240 28.88 -23.58 -16.20
N GLY A 241 30.20 -23.43 -16.26
CA GLY A 241 31.02 -23.75 -17.44
C GLY A 241 31.35 -22.55 -18.33
N ALA A 242 31.27 -21.31 -17.81
CA ALA A 242 31.78 -20.14 -18.51
C ALA A 242 33.32 -20.25 -18.65
N ASN A 243 33.81 -20.00 -19.86
CA ASN A 243 35.25 -19.99 -20.16
C ASN A 243 35.80 -18.57 -20.14
N ILE A 244 34.93 -17.57 -20.35
CA ILE A 244 35.23 -16.14 -20.33
C ILE A 244 34.21 -15.50 -19.44
N ILE A 245 34.66 -14.75 -18.43
CA ILE A 245 33.83 -14.14 -17.40
C ILE A 245 33.92 -12.61 -17.50
N ILE A 246 32.79 -11.96 -17.77
CA ILE A 246 32.62 -10.52 -17.72
C ILE A 246 31.88 -10.17 -16.43
N GLY A 247 32.57 -9.55 -15.49
CA GLY A 247 32.02 -9.13 -14.22
C GLY A 247 31.54 -7.68 -14.21
N VAL A 248 30.36 -7.40 -13.70
CA VAL A 248 29.81 -6.05 -13.48
C VAL A 248 29.51 -5.89 -12.01
N ASP A 249 30.29 -5.05 -11.34
CA ASP A 249 30.19 -4.83 -9.90
C ASP A 249 29.76 -3.40 -9.56
N VAL A 250 28.64 -3.25 -8.90
CA VAL A 250 28.04 -1.98 -8.44
C VAL A 250 27.95 -1.89 -6.92
N SER A 251 28.70 -2.75 -6.20
CA SER A 251 28.79 -2.67 -4.74
C SER A 251 29.71 -1.52 -4.32
N ASP A 252 29.36 -0.84 -3.21
CA ASP A 252 30.17 0.24 -2.65
C ASP A 252 31.49 -0.30 -2.07
N ARG A 253 32.55 0.46 -2.28
CA ARG A 253 33.84 0.24 -1.65
C ARG A 253 34.09 1.17 -0.46
N ASP A 254 33.25 2.19 -0.32
CA ASP A 254 33.44 3.20 0.73
C ASP A 254 32.87 2.71 2.06
N THR A 255 33.75 2.71 3.05
CA THR A 255 33.41 2.51 4.46
C THR A 255 32.48 3.63 4.92
N ILE A 256 31.49 3.27 5.78
CA ILE A 256 30.63 4.22 6.50
C ILE A 256 31.54 5.29 7.15
N HIS A 257 31.32 6.57 6.85
CA HIS A 257 32.09 7.64 7.48
C HIS A 257 31.65 7.86 8.92
N ASP A 258 32.61 8.01 9.83
CA ASP A 258 32.36 8.32 11.23
C ASP A 258 31.53 9.59 11.39
N GLY A 259 30.33 9.47 12.01
CA GLY A 259 29.48 10.60 12.37
C GLY A 259 28.16 10.71 11.63
N GLU A 260 27.83 9.83 10.69
CA GLU A 260 26.51 9.80 10.03
C GLU A 260 25.48 9.08 10.90
N ILE A 261 24.29 9.70 11.07
CA ILE A 261 23.12 9.04 11.68
C ILE A 261 22.51 8.15 10.60
N LEU A 262 22.80 6.86 10.66
CA LEU A 262 22.30 5.87 9.71
C LEU A 262 20.88 5.45 10.07
N SER A 263 20.03 5.34 9.06
CA SER A 263 18.73 4.66 9.18
C SER A 263 18.93 3.16 9.39
N LEU A 264 17.96 2.47 9.98
CA LEU A 264 18.03 1.01 10.17
C LEU A 264 18.35 0.24 8.87
N PRO A 265 17.77 0.57 7.70
CA PRO A 265 18.17 -0.03 6.43
C PRO A 265 19.64 0.21 6.06
N GLU A 266 20.17 1.40 6.32
CA GLU A 266 21.58 1.74 6.03
C GLU A 266 22.55 1.00 6.96
N VAL A 267 22.18 0.85 8.25
CA VAL A 267 22.95 0.00 9.19
C VAL A 267 22.95 -1.46 8.74
N LEU A 268 21.81 -1.99 8.33
CA LEU A 268 21.70 -3.35 7.83
C LEU A 268 22.49 -3.53 6.53
N ASN A 269 22.44 -2.57 5.60
CA ASN A 269 23.26 -2.58 4.39
C ASN A 269 24.77 -2.53 4.74
N GLY A 270 25.18 -1.68 5.66
CA GLY A 270 26.58 -1.63 6.10
C GLY A 270 27.05 -2.93 6.75
N LEU A 271 26.19 -3.64 7.49
CA LEU A 271 26.50 -4.98 8.01
C LEU A 271 26.64 -6.01 6.86
N VAL A 272 25.78 -5.92 5.85
CA VAL A 272 25.85 -6.73 4.63
C VAL A 272 27.15 -6.44 3.89
N ASP A 273 27.45 -5.16 3.60
CA ASP A 273 28.66 -4.75 2.89
C ASP A 273 29.96 -5.20 3.60
N ASN A 274 29.98 -5.20 4.94
CA ASN A 274 31.13 -5.69 5.72
C ASN A 274 31.24 -7.22 5.75
N ALA A 275 30.12 -7.96 5.73
CA ALA A 275 30.14 -9.44 5.68
C ALA A 275 30.54 -9.99 4.30
N VAL A 276 30.27 -9.23 3.25
CA VAL A 276 30.41 -9.60 1.83
C VAL A 276 31.86 -9.63 1.34
N ASN A 277 32.79 -8.98 2.01
CA ASN A 277 34.15 -8.79 1.49
C ASN A 277 34.99 -10.09 1.42
N SER A 278 34.53 -11.22 1.99
CA SER A 278 35.35 -12.44 2.08
C SER A 278 35.54 -13.20 0.75
N LYS A 279 34.56 -13.13 -0.20
CA LYS A 279 34.63 -13.82 -1.49
C LYS A 279 34.84 -12.88 -2.69
N ARG A 280 34.68 -11.57 -2.48
CA ARG A 280 34.66 -10.59 -3.56
C ARG A 280 35.97 -10.52 -4.32
N ASP A 281 37.11 -10.43 -3.60
CA ASP A 281 38.44 -10.28 -4.22
C ASP A 281 38.79 -11.55 -5.01
N ASP A 282 38.46 -12.74 -4.49
CA ASP A 282 38.68 -14.01 -5.21
C ASP A 282 37.80 -14.05 -6.47
N ASN A 283 36.54 -13.66 -6.38
CA ASN A 283 35.59 -13.61 -7.50
C ASN A 283 35.96 -12.53 -8.54
N GLN A 284 36.55 -11.42 -8.11
CA GLN A 284 37.10 -10.41 -9.03
C GLN A 284 38.31 -10.96 -9.79
N ALA A 285 39.17 -11.72 -9.11
CA ALA A 285 40.40 -12.27 -9.71
C ALA A 285 40.17 -13.28 -10.83
N ILE A 286 39.02 -13.98 -10.83
CA ILE A 286 38.66 -14.94 -11.89
C ILE A 286 37.95 -14.31 -13.08
N CYS A 287 37.66 -13.02 -13.07
CA CYS A 287 37.05 -12.32 -14.21
C CYS A 287 38.10 -11.96 -15.28
N ASP A 288 37.82 -12.29 -16.54
CA ASP A 288 38.63 -11.84 -17.68
C ASP A 288 38.46 -10.33 -17.91
N ILE A 289 37.26 -9.81 -17.68
CA ILE A 289 36.95 -8.38 -17.68
C ILE A 289 36.12 -8.04 -16.43
N TYR A 290 36.61 -7.08 -15.66
CA TYR A 290 35.91 -6.55 -14.49
C TYR A 290 35.54 -5.10 -14.70
N LEU A 291 34.24 -4.82 -14.65
CA LEU A 291 33.63 -3.52 -14.87
C LEU A 291 33.02 -3.01 -13.57
N ALA A 292 33.55 -1.90 -13.04
CA ALA A 292 33.00 -1.17 -11.90
C ALA A 292 32.51 0.21 -12.39
N PRO A 293 31.22 0.35 -12.75
CA PRO A 293 30.64 1.65 -13.10
C PRO A 293 30.74 2.65 -11.94
N ASP A 294 30.85 3.94 -12.25
CA ASP A 294 30.80 4.98 -11.25
C ASP A 294 29.38 5.13 -10.69
N ILE A 295 29.22 4.80 -9.42
CA ILE A 295 27.95 4.86 -8.67
C ILE A 295 27.92 6.01 -7.66
N THR A 296 28.93 6.88 -7.66
CA THR A 296 29.06 7.99 -6.72
C THR A 296 27.82 8.90 -6.74
N GLY A 297 27.32 9.23 -5.57
CA GLY A 297 26.12 10.06 -5.36
C GLY A 297 24.80 9.30 -5.37
N TYR A 298 24.81 7.97 -5.51
CA TYR A 298 23.60 7.14 -5.51
C TYR A 298 23.67 6.02 -4.46
N GLY A 299 22.65 5.92 -3.63
CA GLY A 299 22.48 4.84 -2.66
C GLY A 299 21.60 3.70 -3.20
N THR A 300 21.47 2.64 -2.40
CA THR A 300 20.64 1.46 -2.71
C THR A 300 19.16 1.77 -2.94
N MET A 301 18.65 2.92 -2.44
CA MET A 301 17.26 3.37 -2.55
C MET A 301 17.06 4.52 -3.55
N SER A 302 18.03 4.84 -4.39
CA SER A 302 17.99 5.94 -5.37
C SER A 302 17.16 5.57 -6.62
N PHE A 303 15.90 5.23 -6.44
CA PHE A 303 14.98 4.81 -7.51
C PHE A 303 14.21 5.95 -8.18
N THR A 304 14.83 7.13 -8.34
CA THR A 304 14.21 8.20 -9.15
C THR A 304 14.48 7.97 -10.63
N HIS A 305 13.60 8.44 -11.50
CA HIS A 305 13.77 8.30 -12.96
C HIS A 305 15.13 8.87 -13.42
N GLU A 306 15.51 10.06 -12.94
CA GLU A 306 16.80 10.71 -13.23
C GLU A 306 18.00 9.87 -12.75
N ALA A 307 17.91 9.28 -11.55
CA ALA A 307 18.97 8.43 -11.02
C ALA A 307 19.15 7.15 -11.85
N ILE A 308 18.05 6.50 -12.22
CA ILE A 308 18.08 5.30 -13.06
C ILE A 308 18.70 5.60 -14.43
N ASP A 309 18.25 6.67 -15.11
CA ASP A 309 18.81 7.07 -16.40
C ASP A 309 20.32 7.36 -16.31
N THR A 310 20.74 8.06 -15.26
CA THR A 310 22.16 8.36 -15.05
C THR A 310 22.99 7.11 -14.82
N LEU A 311 22.49 6.18 -13.97
CA LEU A 311 23.19 4.92 -13.69
C LEU A 311 23.30 4.02 -14.93
N VAL A 312 22.24 3.92 -15.73
CA VAL A 312 22.28 3.22 -17.02
C VAL A 312 23.34 3.83 -17.96
N GLN A 313 23.38 5.15 -18.06
CA GLN A 313 24.40 5.86 -18.85
C GLN A 313 25.82 5.58 -18.35
N ARG A 314 26.05 5.62 -17.03
CA ARG A 314 27.37 5.36 -16.44
C ARG A 314 27.82 3.90 -16.69
N GLY A 315 26.88 2.93 -16.58
CA GLY A 315 27.16 1.54 -16.95
C GLY A 315 27.57 1.38 -18.41
N TYR A 316 26.85 2.04 -19.32
CA TYR A 316 27.16 2.04 -20.76
C TYR A 316 28.54 2.64 -21.04
N GLN A 317 28.85 3.81 -20.46
CA GLN A 317 30.15 4.48 -20.65
C GLN A 317 31.28 3.60 -20.10
N LYS A 318 31.09 2.98 -18.92
CA LYS A 318 32.09 2.07 -18.36
C LYS A 318 32.41 0.90 -19.28
N ALA A 319 31.40 0.25 -19.84
CA ALA A 319 31.62 -0.82 -20.80
C ALA A 319 32.31 -0.33 -22.06
N LYS A 320 31.98 0.88 -22.53
CA LYS A 320 32.62 1.52 -23.71
C LYS A 320 34.10 1.85 -23.49
N GLU A 321 34.53 2.19 -22.26
CA GLU A 321 35.95 2.36 -21.92
C GLU A 321 36.74 1.06 -22.15
N PHE A 322 36.11 -0.09 -21.96
CA PHE A 322 36.69 -1.41 -22.16
C PHE A 322 36.49 -1.99 -23.58
N ARG A 323 36.21 -1.11 -24.55
CA ARG A 323 35.98 -1.53 -25.95
C ARG A 323 37.09 -2.41 -26.51
N GLU A 324 38.34 -2.02 -26.34
CA GLU A 324 39.49 -2.76 -26.95
C GLU A 324 39.62 -4.19 -26.35
N PRO A 325 39.63 -4.40 -25.01
CA PRO A 325 39.61 -5.73 -24.44
C PRO A 325 38.40 -6.56 -24.88
N LEU A 326 37.19 -5.97 -24.86
CA LEU A 326 35.98 -6.66 -25.32
C LEU A 326 36.05 -7.06 -26.77
N MET A 327 36.56 -6.20 -27.66
CA MET A 327 36.71 -6.53 -29.07
C MET A 327 37.77 -7.61 -29.33
N LYS A 328 38.86 -7.68 -28.54
CA LYS A 328 39.83 -8.77 -28.59
C LYS A 328 39.20 -10.10 -28.22
N ILE A 329 38.37 -10.14 -27.16
CA ILE A 329 37.61 -11.33 -26.80
C ILE A 329 36.69 -11.72 -27.95
N LYS A 330 35.93 -10.81 -28.52
CA LYS A 330 35.01 -11.06 -29.62
C LYS A 330 35.76 -11.66 -30.85
N GLN A 331 36.87 -11.07 -31.25
CA GLN A 331 37.72 -11.58 -32.33
C GLN A 331 38.23 -13.00 -32.04
N HIS A 332 38.64 -13.25 -30.78
CA HIS A 332 39.03 -14.59 -30.36
C HIS A 332 37.87 -15.63 -30.52
N LEU A 333 36.66 -15.22 -30.09
CA LEU A 333 35.47 -16.06 -30.24
C LEU A 333 35.12 -16.31 -31.71
N GLU A 334 35.22 -15.28 -32.57
CA GLU A 334 35.00 -15.40 -34.02
C GLU A 334 36.03 -16.31 -34.68
N SER A 335 37.30 -16.26 -34.27
CA SER A 335 38.35 -17.15 -34.78
C SER A 335 38.15 -18.61 -34.40
N LYS A 336 37.44 -18.91 -33.32
CA LYS A 336 37.11 -20.25 -32.86
C LYS A 336 35.73 -20.72 -33.34
N SER A 337 34.92 -19.82 -33.90
CA SER A 337 33.63 -20.10 -34.52
C SER A 337 33.82 -20.20 -36.04
N ASN A 338 33.08 -21.11 -36.73
CA ASN A 338 33.14 -21.24 -38.20
C ASN A 338 32.39 -20.10 -38.93
N GLY A 339 32.47 -18.88 -38.45
CA GLY A 339 31.83 -17.72 -39.07
C GLY A 339 31.54 -16.61 -38.05
N PRO A 340 30.97 -15.44 -38.49
CA PRO A 340 30.60 -14.38 -37.61
C PRO A 340 29.62 -14.86 -36.57
N LEU A 341 29.79 -14.37 -35.31
CA LEU A 341 28.88 -14.65 -34.20
C LEU A 341 27.50 -14.08 -34.56
N THR A 342 26.60 -14.96 -34.97
CA THR A 342 25.22 -14.55 -35.25
C THR A 342 24.61 -14.02 -33.94
N LYS A 343 24.01 -12.84 -34.00
CA LYS A 343 23.17 -12.32 -32.91
C LYS A 343 22.12 -13.42 -32.62
N GLN A 344 22.20 -14.06 -31.47
CA GLN A 344 21.17 -15.01 -31.07
C GLN A 344 19.87 -14.21 -31.00
N LEU A 345 18.98 -14.39 -31.98
CA LEU A 345 17.60 -13.92 -31.89
C LEU A 345 16.98 -14.74 -30.77
N ARG A 346 16.81 -14.06 -29.62
CA ARG A 346 16.15 -14.65 -28.47
C ARG A 346 14.68 -14.79 -28.82
N ALA A 347 14.23 -16.04 -28.97
CA ALA A 347 12.80 -16.29 -28.92
C ALA A 347 12.37 -16.17 -27.45
N SER A 348 12.09 -14.96 -27.00
CA SER A 348 11.54 -14.75 -25.66
C SER A 348 10.14 -15.34 -25.61
N LYS A 349 9.90 -16.19 -24.61
CA LYS A 349 8.55 -16.60 -24.21
C LYS A 349 8.00 -15.73 -23.07
N ALA A 350 8.85 -14.93 -22.43
CA ALA A 350 8.39 -14.06 -21.35
C ALA A 350 7.43 -13.01 -21.89
N ARG A 351 6.26 -12.92 -21.27
CA ARG A 351 5.29 -11.87 -21.51
C ARG A 351 5.22 -10.98 -20.28
N ASN A 352 5.23 -9.69 -20.54
CA ASN A 352 4.80 -8.74 -19.53
C ASN A 352 3.27 -8.63 -19.57
N LEU A 353 2.61 -8.95 -18.48
CA LEU A 353 1.15 -8.90 -18.39
C LEU A 353 0.60 -7.47 -18.57
N ALA A 354 1.42 -6.45 -18.31
CA ALA A 354 1.07 -5.05 -18.56
C ALA A 354 0.90 -4.75 -20.04
N ASP A 355 1.64 -5.45 -20.93
CA ASP A 355 1.63 -5.20 -22.38
C ASP A 355 0.46 -5.92 -23.07
N ALA A 356 0.06 -7.10 -22.59
CA ALA A 356 -1.00 -7.88 -23.20
C ALA A 356 -1.76 -8.74 -22.16
N PRO A 357 -3.11 -8.68 -22.16
CA PRO A 357 -3.93 -9.54 -21.31
C PRO A 357 -3.81 -11.00 -21.70
N VAL A 358 -4.02 -11.91 -20.74
CA VAL A 358 -4.03 -13.35 -20.93
C VAL A 358 -5.43 -13.93 -20.82
N TYR A 359 -5.74 -14.98 -21.61
CA TYR A 359 -7.03 -15.65 -21.50
C TYR A 359 -7.02 -16.65 -20.34
N VAL A 360 -7.86 -16.39 -19.33
CA VAL A 360 -7.96 -17.20 -18.12
C VAL A 360 -9.14 -18.15 -18.22
N SER A 361 -8.86 -19.43 -18.45
CA SER A 361 -9.87 -20.49 -18.55
C SER A 361 -10.31 -21.04 -17.19
N SER A 362 -9.49 -20.89 -16.16
CA SER A 362 -9.76 -21.37 -14.79
C SER A 362 -9.19 -20.43 -13.74
N ILE A 363 -9.91 -20.30 -12.61
CA ILE A 363 -9.43 -19.54 -11.44
C ILE A 363 -9.51 -20.43 -10.20
N VAL A 364 -8.38 -20.57 -9.51
CA VAL A 364 -8.25 -21.34 -8.27
C VAL A 364 -7.91 -20.39 -7.12
N LEU A 365 -8.75 -20.37 -6.09
CA LEU A 365 -8.52 -19.58 -4.89
C LEU A 365 -8.14 -20.50 -3.73
N ASN A 366 -6.84 -20.62 -3.47
CA ASN A 366 -6.30 -21.51 -2.45
C ASN A 366 -6.58 -20.97 -1.03
N GLN A 367 -6.67 -21.87 -0.04
CA GLN A 367 -6.90 -21.55 1.38
C GLN A 367 -8.23 -20.81 1.64
N THR A 368 -9.21 -20.94 0.72
CA THR A 368 -10.55 -20.41 0.86
C THR A 368 -11.59 -21.55 0.78
N ASN A 369 -12.76 -21.34 1.37
CA ASN A 369 -13.88 -22.27 1.16
C ASN A 369 -14.78 -21.77 0.02
N GLN A 370 -15.63 -22.66 -0.52
CA GLN A 370 -16.46 -22.36 -1.70
C GLN A 370 -17.29 -21.06 -1.57
N LYS A 371 -17.90 -20.79 -0.40
CA LYS A 371 -18.69 -19.56 -0.17
C LYS A 371 -17.82 -18.31 -0.22
N LYS A 372 -16.63 -18.36 0.37
CA LYS A 372 -15.68 -17.24 0.34
C LYS A 372 -15.13 -17.05 -1.07
N SER A 373 -14.81 -18.14 -1.80
CA SER A 373 -14.32 -18.08 -3.17
C SER A 373 -15.30 -17.37 -4.10
N VAL A 374 -16.59 -17.76 -4.06
CA VAL A 374 -17.63 -17.10 -4.87
C VAL A 374 -17.76 -15.60 -4.54
N TRP A 375 -17.70 -15.27 -3.24
CA TRP A 375 -17.75 -13.87 -2.81
C TRP A 375 -16.52 -13.07 -3.28
N LEU A 376 -15.31 -13.63 -3.15
CA LEU A 376 -14.06 -12.99 -3.59
C LEU A 376 -14.08 -12.76 -5.10
N LEU A 377 -14.40 -13.76 -5.92
CA LEU A 377 -14.51 -13.61 -7.37
C LEU A 377 -15.46 -12.47 -7.76
N LYS A 378 -16.64 -12.43 -7.13
CA LYS A 378 -17.62 -11.36 -7.37
C LYS A 378 -17.08 -9.98 -6.95
N LYS A 379 -16.40 -9.89 -5.82
CA LYS A 379 -15.85 -8.63 -5.30
C LYS A 379 -14.66 -8.12 -6.10
N GLY A 380 -13.76 -9.01 -6.54
CA GLY A 380 -12.61 -8.69 -7.37
C GLY A 380 -12.94 -8.56 -8.85
N HIS A 381 -14.21 -8.72 -9.24
CA HIS A 381 -14.66 -8.72 -10.66
C HIS A 381 -13.92 -9.71 -11.55
N LEU A 382 -13.37 -10.79 -10.96
CA LEU A 382 -12.68 -11.83 -11.72
C LEU A 382 -13.67 -12.86 -12.25
N LYS A 383 -13.57 -13.20 -13.53
CA LYS A 383 -14.39 -14.20 -14.18
C LYS A 383 -13.52 -15.17 -14.99
N VAL A 384 -13.99 -16.40 -15.09
CA VAL A 384 -13.39 -17.43 -15.94
C VAL A 384 -13.81 -17.21 -17.41
N ASN A 385 -13.00 -17.70 -18.35
CA ASN A 385 -13.21 -17.58 -19.80
C ASN A 385 -13.24 -16.11 -20.29
N GLU A 386 -12.43 -15.26 -19.65
CA GLU A 386 -12.24 -13.86 -20.04
C GLU A 386 -10.74 -13.53 -20.15
N PHE A 387 -10.43 -12.48 -20.91
CA PHE A 387 -9.10 -11.89 -20.92
C PHE A 387 -8.91 -11.05 -19.65
N LEU A 388 -7.88 -11.33 -18.88
CA LEU A 388 -7.51 -10.57 -17.70
C LEU A 388 -6.18 -9.85 -17.94
N SER A 389 -6.18 -8.54 -17.68
CA SER A 389 -4.99 -7.71 -17.67
C SER A 389 -4.33 -7.68 -16.29
N GLU A 390 -3.10 -7.17 -16.21
CA GLU A 390 -2.43 -6.83 -14.95
C GLU A 390 -3.34 -5.97 -14.05
N LYS A 391 -4.00 -4.97 -14.62
CA LYS A 391 -4.88 -4.06 -13.87
C LYS A 391 -6.07 -4.78 -13.24
N ASP A 392 -6.66 -5.76 -13.93
CA ASP A 392 -7.79 -6.52 -13.40
C ASP A 392 -7.37 -7.38 -12.21
N ILE A 393 -6.22 -8.05 -12.30
CA ILE A 393 -5.69 -8.90 -11.22
C ILE A 393 -5.25 -8.05 -10.04
N ASN A 394 -4.50 -6.98 -10.26
CA ASN A 394 -4.02 -6.08 -9.21
C ASN A 394 -5.19 -5.35 -8.53
N HIS A 395 -6.22 -4.94 -9.27
CA HIS A 395 -7.46 -4.40 -8.68
C HIS A 395 -8.12 -5.42 -7.74
N ALA A 396 -8.24 -6.68 -8.17
CA ALA A 396 -8.81 -7.73 -7.32
C ALA A 396 -7.98 -7.93 -6.03
N ILE A 397 -6.64 -7.96 -6.15
CA ILE A 397 -5.73 -8.08 -5.02
C ILE A 397 -5.89 -6.90 -4.05
N ASP A 398 -5.94 -5.68 -4.55
CA ASP A 398 -6.13 -4.48 -3.72
C ASP A 398 -7.47 -4.52 -2.98
N VAL A 399 -8.55 -4.92 -3.66
CA VAL A 399 -9.88 -5.12 -3.06
C VAL A 399 -9.83 -6.15 -1.92
N TYR A 400 -9.12 -7.26 -2.13
CA TYR A 400 -9.01 -8.32 -1.12
C TYR A 400 -8.14 -7.88 0.07
N ARG A 401 -7.02 -7.23 -0.17
CA ARG A 401 -6.17 -6.62 0.87
C ARG A 401 -6.91 -5.53 1.63
N GLY A 402 -7.68 -4.72 0.91
CA GLY A 402 -8.52 -3.66 1.47
C GLY A 402 -9.58 -4.15 2.47
N THR A 403 -9.94 -5.44 2.47
CA THR A 403 -10.79 -6.04 3.50
C THR A 403 -10.11 -6.10 4.87
N GLY A 404 -8.77 -6.06 4.91
CA GLY A 404 -7.95 -6.25 6.11
C GLY A 404 -7.90 -7.68 6.64
N ALA A 405 -8.46 -8.65 5.90
CA ALA A 405 -8.54 -10.05 6.32
C ALA A 405 -7.33 -10.89 5.89
N PHE A 406 -6.51 -10.37 5.01
CA PHE A 406 -5.36 -11.07 4.45
C PHE A 406 -4.09 -10.22 4.63
N ASP A 407 -3.02 -10.86 5.09
CA ASP A 407 -1.69 -10.25 5.18
C ASP A 407 -0.99 -10.29 3.84
N ASP A 408 -1.18 -11.37 3.09
CA ASP A 408 -0.50 -11.63 1.84
C ASP A 408 -1.43 -12.29 0.82
N ILE A 409 -1.35 -11.86 -0.43
CA ILE A 409 -2.10 -12.41 -1.55
C ILE A 409 -1.17 -12.46 -2.74
N THR A 410 -0.74 -13.66 -3.07
CA THR A 410 0.11 -13.90 -4.23
C THR A 410 -0.65 -14.66 -5.31
N TYR A 411 -0.26 -14.52 -6.54
CA TYR A 411 -0.85 -15.28 -7.63
C TYR A 411 0.22 -15.84 -8.58
N ASN A 412 -0.16 -16.81 -9.33
CA ASN A 412 0.60 -17.30 -10.49
C ASN A 412 -0.34 -17.66 -11.64
N LEU A 413 0.18 -17.58 -12.86
CA LEU A 413 -0.47 -17.96 -14.10
C LEU A 413 0.20 -19.22 -14.64
N THR A 414 -0.54 -20.33 -14.63
CA THR A 414 -0.06 -21.61 -15.18
C THR A 414 -0.64 -21.81 -16.57
N GLU A 415 0.21 -22.02 -17.55
CA GLU A 415 -0.19 -22.32 -18.93
C GLU A 415 -0.90 -23.69 -19.01
N ASN A 416 -2.09 -23.72 -19.60
CA ASN A 416 -2.87 -24.95 -19.81
C ASN A 416 -2.69 -25.53 -21.23
N GLY A 417 -2.05 -24.78 -22.15
CA GLY A 417 -1.91 -25.11 -23.55
C GLY A 417 -2.71 -24.19 -24.45
N ILE A 418 -2.79 -24.54 -25.73
CA ILE A 418 -3.48 -23.76 -26.76
C ILE A 418 -4.89 -24.32 -26.95
N ASP A 419 -5.90 -23.45 -26.88
CA ASP A 419 -7.29 -23.78 -27.19
C ASP A 419 -7.85 -22.85 -28.30
N THR A 420 -8.94 -23.25 -28.93
CA THR A 420 -9.58 -22.44 -29.96
C THR A 420 -10.65 -21.55 -29.34
N ILE A 421 -10.32 -20.27 -29.14
CA ILE A 421 -11.19 -19.27 -28.55
C ILE A 421 -11.69 -18.34 -29.66
N HIS A 422 -13.02 -18.26 -29.84
CA HIS A 422 -13.66 -17.47 -30.92
C HIS A 422 -13.08 -17.70 -32.31
N GLY A 423 -12.66 -18.96 -32.61
CA GLY A 423 -12.09 -19.33 -33.90
C GLY A 423 -10.60 -19.03 -34.08
N THR A 424 -9.93 -18.56 -33.03
CA THR A 424 -8.49 -18.26 -33.04
C THR A 424 -7.77 -19.17 -32.03
N ALA A 425 -6.62 -19.72 -32.40
CA ALA A 425 -5.75 -20.47 -31.50
C ALA A 425 -5.17 -19.52 -30.46
N GLN A 426 -5.46 -19.75 -29.18
CA GLN A 426 -5.11 -18.87 -28.05
C GLN A 426 -4.49 -19.70 -26.94
N GLU A 427 -3.38 -19.22 -26.36
CA GLU A 427 -2.86 -19.77 -25.12
C GLU A 427 -3.83 -19.49 -23.97
N THR A 428 -4.09 -20.50 -23.16
CA THR A 428 -5.01 -20.42 -22.01
C THR A 428 -4.26 -20.65 -20.71
N TYR A 429 -4.71 -19.96 -19.67
CA TYR A 429 -4.05 -19.95 -18.36
C TYR A 429 -5.01 -20.30 -17.23
N THR A 430 -4.48 -20.93 -16.18
CA THR A 430 -5.11 -21.03 -14.86
C THR A 430 -4.51 -19.94 -13.96
N LEU A 431 -5.36 -19.02 -13.47
CA LEU A 431 -5.01 -18.06 -12.43
C LEU A 431 -5.16 -18.74 -11.06
N SER A 432 -4.06 -18.98 -10.37
CA SER A 432 -4.04 -19.53 -9.01
C SER A 432 -3.69 -18.42 -8.03
N MET A 433 -4.57 -18.13 -7.07
CA MET A 433 -4.34 -17.12 -6.03
C MET A 433 -4.20 -17.78 -4.66
N ASN A 434 -3.17 -17.39 -3.90
CA ASN A 434 -2.89 -17.88 -2.56
C ASN A 434 -3.19 -16.77 -1.54
N PHE A 435 -4.02 -17.09 -0.54
CA PHE A 435 -4.47 -16.16 0.48
C PHE A 435 -3.86 -16.52 1.83
N LYS A 436 -3.00 -15.68 2.37
CA LYS A 436 -2.50 -15.82 3.74
C LYS A 436 -3.37 -14.98 4.68
N PRO A 437 -4.20 -15.61 5.52
CA PRO A 437 -5.02 -14.87 6.47
C PRO A 437 -4.17 -14.08 7.47
N THR A 438 -4.63 -12.90 7.84
CA THR A 438 -4.06 -12.12 8.94
C THR A 438 -4.47 -12.66 10.29
N HIS A 439 -3.79 -12.25 11.34
CA HIS A 439 -4.28 -12.47 12.70
C HIS A 439 -5.63 -11.78 12.89
N PRO A 440 -6.64 -12.47 13.48
CA PRO A 440 -8.02 -11.98 13.48
C PRO A 440 -8.24 -10.77 14.42
N HIS A 441 -7.39 -10.61 15.42
CA HIS A 441 -7.50 -9.56 16.42
C HIS A 441 -6.54 -8.41 16.13
N VAL A 442 -6.85 -7.23 16.67
CA VAL A 442 -5.99 -6.04 16.50
C VAL A 442 -5.99 -5.21 17.78
N PHE A 443 -4.82 -4.72 18.15
CA PHE A 443 -4.64 -3.69 19.15
C PHE A 443 -4.20 -2.40 18.45
N GLY A 444 -4.93 -1.29 18.69
CA GLY A 444 -4.65 0.01 18.11
C GLY A 444 -4.27 1.03 19.18
N LEU A 445 -3.30 1.89 18.86
CA LEU A 445 -2.85 3.00 19.68
C LEU A 445 -2.84 4.27 18.85
N GLY A 446 -3.54 5.32 19.31
CA GLY A 446 -3.52 6.67 18.74
C GLY A 446 -3.09 7.68 19.80
N ILE A 447 -2.31 8.68 19.39
CA ILE A 447 -1.84 9.76 20.27
C ILE A 447 -2.15 11.08 19.59
N ARG A 448 -2.63 12.04 20.38
CA ARG A 448 -2.89 13.41 19.92
C ARG A 448 -2.60 14.40 21.04
N TYR A 449 -2.14 15.58 20.64
CA TYR A 449 -2.12 16.79 21.45
C TYR A 449 -2.63 17.95 20.61
N ASP A 450 -3.50 18.78 21.16
CA ASP A 450 -3.88 20.04 20.54
C ASP A 450 -4.22 21.11 21.59
N THR A 451 -4.26 22.37 21.15
CA THR A 451 -4.49 23.51 22.04
C THR A 451 -5.93 23.66 22.54
N GLU A 452 -6.90 22.92 21.95
CA GLU A 452 -8.30 22.96 22.39
C GLU A 452 -8.59 21.93 23.50
N GLU A 453 -8.08 20.70 23.37
CA GLU A 453 -8.38 19.59 24.28
C GLU A 453 -7.17 19.16 25.13
N GLY A 454 -5.94 19.52 24.73
CA GLY A 454 -4.73 18.99 25.34
C GLY A 454 -4.36 17.59 24.85
N ALA A 455 -3.72 16.80 25.73
CA ALA A 455 -3.28 15.46 25.39
C ALA A 455 -4.43 14.45 25.36
N ALA A 456 -4.45 13.59 24.37
CA ALA A 456 -5.41 12.49 24.23
C ALA A 456 -4.72 11.21 23.78
N LEU A 457 -5.09 10.09 24.40
CA LEU A 457 -4.67 8.74 24.08
C LEU A 457 -5.87 7.93 23.63
N LEU A 458 -5.81 7.34 22.45
CA LEU A 458 -6.83 6.45 21.91
C LEU A 458 -6.33 5.00 21.97
N LEU A 459 -7.10 4.14 22.61
CA LEU A 459 -6.86 2.71 22.69
C LEU A 459 -8.00 1.98 21.98
N ASN A 460 -7.66 1.01 21.16
CA ASN A 460 -8.63 0.15 20.49
C ASN A 460 -8.24 -1.32 20.67
N LEU A 461 -9.21 -2.15 21.03
CA LEU A 461 -9.10 -3.61 21.04
C LEU A 461 -10.17 -4.18 20.11
N GLY A 462 -9.75 -4.75 19.00
CA GLY A 462 -10.60 -5.41 18.02
C GLY A 462 -10.47 -6.94 18.13
N ILE A 463 -11.58 -7.62 18.42
CA ILE A 463 -11.66 -9.09 18.47
C ILE A 463 -12.36 -9.56 17.19
N ASN A 464 -11.73 -10.48 16.43
CA ASN A 464 -12.19 -10.97 15.13
C ASN A 464 -12.40 -9.85 14.09
N GLU A 465 -11.88 -8.66 14.33
CA GLU A 465 -12.18 -7.47 13.53
C GLU A 465 -11.68 -7.58 12.09
N LYS A 466 -10.61 -8.36 11.90
CA LYS A 466 -10.02 -8.62 10.59
C LYS A 466 -10.61 -9.85 9.87
N MET A 467 -11.63 -10.51 10.41
CA MET A 467 -12.30 -11.61 9.71
C MET A 467 -13.26 -11.09 8.63
N LEU A 468 -13.37 -11.80 7.51
CA LEU A 468 -14.32 -11.45 6.43
C LEU A 468 -15.78 -11.56 6.88
N SER A 469 -16.10 -12.53 7.71
CA SER A 469 -17.46 -12.81 8.19
C SER A 469 -17.45 -13.38 9.61
N GLY A 470 -18.57 -13.26 10.30
CA GLY A 470 -18.73 -13.72 11.66
C GLY A 470 -18.93 -12.61 12.67
N PHE A 471 -18.87 -12.93 13.95
CA PHE A 471 -19.02 -11.96 15.02
C PHE A 471 -17.68 -11.22 15.26
N LYS A 472 -17.78 -9.91 15.34
CA LYS A 472 -16.66 -8.98 15.60
C LYS A 472 -17.02 -8.13 16.82
N LEU A 473 -16.03 -7.80 17.63
CA LEU A 473 -16.18 -6.89 18.76
C LEU A 473 -15.08 -5.84 18.72
N SER A 474 -15.44 -4.57 18.81
CA SER A 474 -14.50 -3.45 18.90
C SER A 474 -14.75 -2.68 20.20
N LEU A 475 -13.69 -2.48 20.98
CA LEU A 475 -13.68 -1.68 22.20
C LEU A 475 -12.74 -0.51 21.95
N THR A 476 -13.23 0.72 22.07
CA THR A 476 -12.40 1.92 21.84
C THR A 476 -12.56 2.86 23.04
N GLY A 477 -11.44 3.28 23.62
CA GLY A 477 -11.39 4.25 24.72
C GLY A 477 -10.52 5.43 24.36
N LYS A 478 -11.04 6.66 24.48
CA LYS A 478 -10.26 7.90 24.44
C LYS A 478 -10.04 8.38 25.86
N LEU A 479 -8.78 8.42 26.28
CA LEU A 479 -8.34 8.96 27.55
C LEU A 479 -7.83 10.39 27.32
N SER A 480 -8.60 11.36 27.82
CA SER A 480 -8.30 12.79 27.70
C SER A 480 -9.10 13.57 28.74
N TYR A 481 -9.00 14.90 28.71
CA TYR A 481 -9.89 15.78 29.49
C TYR A 481 -11.38 15.53 29.16
N ASN A 482 -11.68 15.17 27.90
CA ASN A 482 -13.02 14.79 27.41
C ASN A 482 -13.03 13.29 27.03
N PRO A 483 -13.25 12.40 28.03
CA PRO A 483 -13.17 10.95 27.80
C PRO A 483 -14.34 10.46 26.94
N LYS A 484 -14.02 9.48 26.05
CA LYS A 484 -15.02 8.78 25.22
C LYS A 484 -14.78 7.29 25.32
N PHE A 485 -15.84 6.50 25.30
CA PHE A 485 -15.80 5.07 25.28
C PHE A 485 -16.82 4.51 24.30
N ASN A 486 -16.42 3.56 23.47
CA ASN A 486 -17.28 2.90 22.50
C ASN A 486 -17.11 1.38 22.59
N ILE A 487 -18.23 0.67 22.58
CA ILE A 487 -18.31 -0.79 22.38
C ILE A 487 -19.18 -1.02 21.16
N THR A 488 -18.66 -1.76 20.18
CA THR A 488 -19.41 -2.14 18.97
C THR A 488 -19.32 -3.63 18.73
N GLY A 489 -20.45 -4.32 18.81
CA GLY A 489 -20.61 -5.71 18.36
C GLY A 489 -21.18 -5.72 16.95
N THR A 490 -20.53 -6.43 16.01
CA THR A 490 -20.96 -6.52 14.62
C THR A 490 -21.02 -7.96 14.17
N TYR A 491 -22.14 -8.40 13.62
CA TYR A 491 -22.25 -9.63 12.87
C TYR A 491 -22.11 -9.34 11.38
N SER A 492 -21.00 -9.79 10.78
CA SER A 492 -20.69 -9.62 9.35
C SER A 492 -21.14 -10.85 8.57
N ASN A 493 -22.01 -10.66 7.59
CA ASN A 493 -22.42 -11.68 6.63
C ASN A 493 -21.95 -11.28 5.23
N LEU A 494 -21.37 -12.22 4.48
CA LEU A 494 -20.81 -11.94 3.15
C LEU A 494 -21.84 -11.42 2.15
N ASN A 495 -23.09 -11.88 2.23
CA ASN A 495 -24.16 -11.55 1.28
C ASN A 495 -25.11 -10.47 1.79
N LEU A 496 -25.40 -10.45 3.11
CA LEU A 496 -26.41 -9.57 3.70
C LEU A 496 -25.81 -8.26 4.28
N GLY A 497 -24.47 -8.16 4.32
CA GLY A 497 -23.79 -7.03 4.93
C GLY A 497 -23.60 -7.16 6.45
N ASN A 498 -23.52 -6.04 7.15
CA ASN A 498 -23.26 -5.99 8.57
C ASN A 498 -24.49 -5.61 9.36
N PHE A 499 -24.65 -6.26 10.53
CA PHE A 499 -25.61 -5.91 11.57
C PHE A 499 -24.84 -5.56 12.83
N SER A 500 -25.02 -4.35 13.34
CA SER A 500 -24.22 -3.82 14.44
C SER A 500 -25.08 -3.31 15.58
N MET A 501 -24.59 -3.54 16.81
CA MET A 501 -25.06 -2.87 18.00
C MET A 501 -23.90 -2.11 18.62
N ALA A 502 -24.12 -0.85 18.97
CA ALA A 502 -23.08 -0.02 19.55
C ALA A 502 -23.58 0.70 20.79
N TYR A 503 -22.68 0.86 21.74
CA TYR A 503 -22.83 1.74 22.88
C TYR A 503 -21.70 2.75 22.86
N ASP A 504 -22.06 4.02 22.92
CA ASP A 504 -21.15 5.16 22.99
C ASP A 504 -21.38 5.93 24.28
N TYR A 505 -20.33 6.22 24.99
CA TYR A 505 -20.29 7.14 26.12
C TYR A 505 -19.33 8.29 25.83
N ARG A 506 -19.74 9.51 26.15
CA ARG A 506 -18.86 10.69 26.18
C ARG A 506 -19.14 11.56 27.38
N SER A 507 -18.10 12.20 27.87
CA SER A 507 -18.20 13.31 28.82
C SER A 507 -17.40 14.46 28.25
N GLU A 508 -18.04 15.64 28.18
CA GLU A 508 -17.47 16.81 27.51
C GLU A 508 -17.47 18.00 28.44
N HIS A 509 -16.34 18.67 28.52
CA HIS A 509 -16.15 19.92 29.23
C HIS A 509 -15.50 20.92 28.29
N TYR A 510 -16.17 22.00 27.96
CA TYR A 510 -15.63 23.01 27.04
C TYR A 510 -16.29 24.35 27.18
N LYS A 511 -15.63 25.38 26.66
CA LYS A 511 -16.20 26.73 26.60
C LYS A 511 -17.07 26.84 25.36
N ALA A 512 -18.31 27.27 25.54
CA ALA A 512 -19.25 27.52 24.47
C ALA A 512 -19.71 29.00 24.51
N MET A 513 -19.93 29.57 23.34
CA MET A 513 -20.70 30.77 23.18
C MET A 513 -22.14 30.42 22.84
N ILE A 514 -23.08 31.26 23.22
CA ILE A 514 -24.48 31.12 22.88
C ILE A 514 -24.87 32.38 22.12
N PHE A 515 -25.12 32.24 20.81
CA PHE A 515 -25.52 33.30 19.88
C PHE A 515 -24.65 34.57 19.95
N ASP A 516 -23.30 34.41 20.02
CA ASP A 516 -22.33 35.53 20.13
C ASP A 516 -22.49 36.45 21.37
N LYS A 517 -23.34 36.09 22.31
CA LYS A 517 -23.71 37.00 23.39
C LYS A 517 -23.33 36.54 24.79
N SER A 518 -23.04 35.26 24.98
CA SER A 518 -22.75 34.72 26.29
C SER A 518 -21.73 33.60 26.27
N ASN A 519 -20.66 33.76 27.04
CA ASN A 519 -19.68 32.70 27.31
C ASN A 519 -20.15 31.80 28.44
N THR A 520 -20.18 30.50 28.24
CA THR A 520 -20.52 29.53 29.28
C THR A 520 -19.56 28.34 29.26
N ASN A 521 -19.25 27.81 30.44
CA ASN A 521 -18.65 26.50 30.55
C ASN A 521 -19.76 25.46 30.50
N LEU A 522 -19.77 24.65 29.49
CA LEU A 522 -20.72 23.58 29.31
C LEU A 522 -20.09 22.25 29.70
N GLN A 523 -20.75 21.56 30.63
CA GLN A 523 -20.42 20.22 31.01
C GLN A 523 -21.62 19.31 30.77
N TYR A 524 -21.44 18.23 29.98
CA TYR A 524 -22.48 17.27 29.78
C TYR A 524 -21.91 15.83 29.62
N SER A 525 -22.75 14.86 29.93
CA SER A 525 -22.50 13.46 29.64
C SER A 525 -23.57 12.88 28.70
N GLN A 526 -23.19 11.97 27.85
CA GLN A 526 -24.09 11.37 26.88
C GLN A 526 -23.85 9.85 26.77
N HIS A 527 -24.97 9.11 26.85
CA HIS A 527 -25.05 7.67 26.60
C HIS A 527 -25.87 7.44 25.34
N LYS A 528 -25.30 6.75 24.35
CA LYS A 528 -25.97 6.48 23.08
C LYS A 528 -25.93 4.98 22.78
N PHE A 529 -27.10 4.36 22.65
CA PHE A 529 -27.26 2.99 22.19
C PHE A 529 -27.74 3.00 20.74
N SER A 530 -27.13 2.24 19.87
CA SER A 530 -27.47 2.19 18.44
C SER A 530 -27.58 0.76 17.96
N ALA A 531 -28.61 0.48 17.15
CA ALA A 531 -28.73 -0.77 16.40
C ALA A 531 -28.91 -0.43 14.91
N TYR A 532 -28.06 -0.98 14.06
CA TYR A 532 -28.07 -0.61 12.65
C TYR A 532 -27.61 -1.73 11.73
N ALA A 533 -28.07 -1.67 10.48
CA ALA A 533 -27.65 -2.52 9.39
C ALA A 533 -26.91 -1.72 8.31
N SER A 534 -25.88 -2.31 7.71
CA SER A 534 -25.17 -1.81 6.55
C SER A 534 -25.24 -2.85 5.42
N PRO A 535 -26.38 -2.89 4.68
CA PRO A 535 -26.66 -3.97 3.74
C PRO A 535 -25.78 -3.94 2.48
N PHE A 536 -25.38 -2.76 2.01
CA PHE A 536 -24.53 -2.64 0.82
C PHE A 536 -23.14 -2.18 1.19
N ARG A 537 -22.14 -3.03 0.93
CA ARG A 537 -20.72 -2.75 1.13
C ARG A 537 -19.99 -2.72 -0.21
N LEU A 538 -20.10 -1.61 -0.90
CA LEU A 538 -19.20 -1.28 -2.00
C LEU A 538 -17.92 -0.67 -1.39
N ILE A 539 -16.82 -0.75 -2.11
CA ILE A 539 -15.51 -0.35 -1.59
C ILE A 539 -15.52 1.11 -1.10
N ASN A 540 -16.06 2.02 -1.91
CA ASN A 540 -16.07 3.45 -1.62
C ASN A 540 -17.44 3.97 -1.15
N PHE A 541 -18.47 3.14 -1.14
CA PHE A 541 -19.83 3.50 -0.79
C PHE A 541 -20.33 2.69 0.40
N SER A 542 -20.88 3.35 1.38
CA SER A 542 -21.48 2.74 2.58
C SER A 542 -22.85 3.36 2.83
N ASN A 543 -23.81 2.51 3.15
CA ASN A 543 -25.12 2.93 3.64
C ASN A 543 -25.41 2.24 4.96
N THR A 544 -26.06 2.97 5.84
CA THR A 544 -26.42 2.50 7.17
C THR A 544 -27.84 2.93 7.47
N ILE A 545 -28.67 1.98 7.90
CA ILE A 545 -30.05 2.23 8.35
C ILE A 545 -30.14 1.71 9.76
N GLY A 546 -30.65 2.52 10.68
CA GLY A 546 -30.69 2.13 12.07
C GLY A 546 -31.56 3.00 12.94
N ILE A 547 -31.49 2.72 14.23
CA ILE A 547 -32.13 3.45 15.30
C ILE A 547 -31.13 3.71 16.42
N SER A 548 -31.15 4.87 17.00
CA SER A 548 -30.34 5.20 18.18
C SER A 548 -31.21 5.76 19.30
N TYR A 549 -30.87 5.38 20.52
CA TYR A 549 -31.40 5.97 21.75
C TYR A 549 -30.28 6.76 22.41
N THR A 550 -30.50 8.06 22.62
CA THR A 550 -29.50 8.97 23.18
C THR A 550 -30.05 9.61 24.46
N ALA A 551 -29.39 9.36 25.60
CA ALA A 551 -29.65 10.03 26.85
C ALA A 551 -28.54 11.07 27.10
N THR A 552 -28.91 12.35 27.24
CA THR A 552 -27.99 13.46 27.50
C THR A 552 -28.29 14.07 28.83
N SER A 553 -27.27 14.19 29.68
CA SER A 553 -27.32 14.87 30.97
C SER A 553 -26.41 16.08 30.98
N PHE A 554 -26.97 17.25 31.25
CA PHE A 554 -26.20 18.47 31.41
C PHE A 554 -25.93 18.70 32.92
N ASP A 555 -24.63 18.64 33.31
CA ASP A 555 -24.27 18.63 34.74
C ASP A 555 -24.05 20.02 35.30
N ARG A 556 -23.47 20.94 34.52
CA ARG A 556 -23.28 22.35 34.93
C ARG A 556 -23.30 23.30 33.74
N LEU A 557 -23.97 24.42 33.93
CA LEU A 557 -23.80 25.65 33.20
C LEU A 557 -23.26 26.66 34.22
N THR A 558 -22.02 27.06 34.13
CA THR A 558 -21.48 28.18 34.90
C THR A 558 -21.35 29.36 33.98
N PRO A 559 -22.29 30.32 34.07
CA PRO A 559 -22.17 31.55 33.32
C PRO A 559 -20.91 32.32 33.73
N PHE A 560 -20.10 32.76 32.76
CA PHE A 560 -19.12 33.78 33.01
C PHE A 560 -19.84 35.13 33.04
N ASP A 561 -19.86 35.75 34.20
CA ASP A 561 -20.25 37.13 34.47
C ASP A 561 -21.58 37.62 33.85
N PHE A 562 -22.68 37.25 34.48
CA PHE A 562 -24.03 37.76 34.15
C PHE A 562 -24.36 39.01 34.95
N SER A 563 -23.48 39.94 35.07
CA SER A 563 -23.83 41.25 35.62
C SER A 563 -24.64 42.04 34.60
N ASN A 564 -25.97 42.06 34.79
CA ASN A 564 -26.91 43.03 34.27
C ASN A 564 -27.52 42.91 32.87
N ASP A 565 -27.68 41.73 32.26
CA ASP A 565 -28.33 41.72 30.95
C ASP A 565 -29.54 40.77 30.88
N THR A 566 -30.75 41.34 30.93
CA THR A 566 -32.04 40.65 30.80
C THR A 566 -32.16 39.90 29.45
N ILE A 567 -31.45 40.37 28.43
CA ILE A 567 -31.42 39.76 27.09
C ILE A 567 -30.66 38.42 27.13
N ASN A 568 -29.55 38.34 27.87
CA ASN A 568 -28.78 37.12 28.03
C ASN A 568 -29.52 36.01 28.76
N GLN A 569 -30.32 36.35 29.77
CA GLN A 569 -31.17 35.37 30.47
C GLN A 569 -32.28 34.83 29.59
N THR A 570 -32.84 35.63 28.69
CA THR A 570 -33.88 35.22 27.75
C THR A 570 -33.31 34.29 26.68
N LEU A 571 -32.08 34.58 26.19
CA LEU A 571 -31.39 33.76 25.19
C LEU A 571 -30.97 32.39 25.74
N ILE A 572 -30.42 32.34 26.97
CA ILE A 572 -30.05 31.10 27.63
C ILE A 572 -31.28 30.25 27.93
N SER A 573 -32.39 30.87 28.31
CA SER A 573 -33.65 30.16 28.52
C SER A 573 -34.27 29.63 27.23
N SER A 574 -33.90 30.18 26.06
CA SER A 574 -34.34 29.68 24.75
C SER A 574 -33.64 28.41 24.33
N VAL A 575 -32.40 28.19 24.78
CA VAL A 575 -31.65 26.95 24.58
C VAL A 575 -31.81 26.07 25.82
N ASN A 576 -32.69 25.08 25.73
CA ASN A 576 -32.99 24.23 26.89
C ASN A 576 -31.84 23.20 27.13
N PHE A 577 -31.09 23.41 28.21
CA PHE A 577 -30.04 22.52 28.71
C PHE A 577 -30.54 21.47 29.72
N GLN A 578 -31.83 21.12 29.68
CA GLN A 578 -32.34 20.03 30.51
C GLN A 578 -31.98 18.66 29.98
N ASN A 579 -31.85 17.72 30.92
CA ASN A 579 -31.66 16.30 30.61
C ASN A 579 -32.76 15.79 29.68
N ASN A 580 -32.37 15.14 28.63
CA ASN A 580 -33.29 14.65 27.61
C ASN A 580 -32.92 13.27 27.10
N ASN A 581 -33.91 12.59 26.54
CA ASN A 581 -33.76 11.27 25.96
C ASN A 581 -34.40 11.25 24.56
N LEU A 582 -33.59 10.97 23.55
CA LEU A 582 -34.02 10.97 22.15
C LEU A 582 -33.98 9.58 21.57
N LEU A 583 -35.07 9.14 20.95
CA LEU A 583 -35.10 7.99 20.06
C LEU A 583 -35.01 8.49 18.62
N SER A 584 -34.02 8.02 17.85
CA SER A 584 -33.72 8.60 16.56
C SER A 584 -33.49 7.52 15.50
N PRO A 585 -34.51 7.14 14.73
CA PRO A 585 -34.31 6.43 13.46
C PRO A 585 -33.44 7.27 12.51
N PHE A 586 -32.54 6.61 11.79
CA PHE A 586 -31.63 7.30 10.89
C PHE A 586 -31.28 6.50 9.65
N ILE A 587 -30.96 7.23 8.59
CA ILE A 587 -30.29 6.74 7.38
C ILE A 587 -29.02 7.56 7.22
N ARG A 588 -27.90 6.87 6.97
CA ARG A 588 -26.63 7.49 6.64
C ARG A 588 -26.09 6.88 5.35
N ILE A 589 -25.69 7.73 4.42
CA ILE A 589 -25.03 7.37 3.18
C ILE A 589 -23.68 8.08 3.18
N SER A 590 -22.60 7.36 2.84
CA SER A 590 -21.27 7.94 2.68
C SER A 590 -20.55 7.38 1.47
N TYR A 591 -19.77 8.26 0.83
CA TYR A 591 -18.88 7.91 -0.27
C TYR A 591 -17.50 8.50 -0.01
N ASP A 592 -16.44 7.69 -0.16
CA ASP A 592 -15.06 8.08 0.13
C ASP A 592 -14.08 7.37 -0.81
N ASN A 593 -13.58 8.07 -1.82
CA ASN A 593 -12.57 7.58 -2.76
C ASN A 593 -11.27 8.41 -2.73
N ARG A 594 -11.00 9.08 -1.61
CA ARG A 594 -9.74 9.82 -1.44
C ARG A 594 -8.53 8.89 -1.57
N ASP A 595 -7.47 9.36 -2.18
CA ASP A 595 -6.21 8.63 -2.37
C ASP A 595 -5.41 8.45 -1.06
N LEU A 596 -5.47 9.41 -0.12
CA LEU A 596 -4.78 9.38 1.17
C LEU A 596 -5.73 9.76 2.33
N ASN A 597 -5.40 9.33 3.55
CA ASN A 597 -6.12 9.74 4.77
C ASN A 597 -5.86 11.21 5.11
N TYR A 598 -4.59 11.63 5.02
CA TYR A 598 -4.13 12.99 5.25
C TYR A 598 -3.43 13.49 3.98
N TYR A 599 -3.58 14.77 3.69
CA TYR A 599 -2.99 15.44 2.52
C TYR A 599 -3.35 14.77 1.19
N ALA A 600 -4.58 14.26 1.07
CA ALA A 600 -5.10 13.71 -0.18
C ALA A 600 -4.93 14.70 -1.34
N LYS A 601 -4.62 14.20 -2.53
CA LYS A 601 -4.47 14.98 -3.77
C LYS A 601 -5.72 14.90 -4.63
N HIS A 602 -6.38 13.73 -4.61
CA HIS A 602 -7.54 13.43 -5.43
C HIS A 602 -8.62 12.73 -4.62
N GLY A 603 -9.85 12.85 -5.11
CA GLY A 603 -10.99 12.14 -4.57
C GLY A 603 -11.99 13.01 -3.84
N ILE A 604 -13.05 12.37 -3.36
CA ILE A 604 -14.20 12.99 -2.73
C ILE A 604 -14.53 12.22 -1.45
N TYR A 605 -14.91 12.95 -0.41
CA TYR A 605 -15.55 12.40 0.78
C TYR A 605 -16.86 13.12 1.03
N THR A 606 -17.97 12.40 1.03
CA THR A 606 -19.29 12.98 1.26
C THR A 606 -20.12 12.11 2.19
N ILE A 607 -20.91 12.76 3.04
CA ILE A 607 -21.84 12.12 3.96
C ILE A 607 -23.19 12.81 3.82
N PHE A 608 -24.24 12.00 3.71
CA PHE A 608 -25.63 12.42 3.85
C PHE A 608 -26.28 11.66 5.01
N LYS A 609 -26.99 12.37 5.90
CA LYS A 609 -27.75 11.76 6.99
C LYS A 609 -29.16 12.34 7.01
N CYS A 610 -30.15 11.48 7.28
CA CYS A 610 -31.52 11.85 7.58
C CYS A 610 -31.89 11.21 8.91
N LEU A 611 -32.35 12.02 9.86
CA LEU A 611 -32.71 11.58 11.21
C LEU A 611 -34.10 12.11 11.57
N PHE A 612 -34.80 11.39 12.44
CA PHE A 612 -36.06 11.80 13.04
C PHE A 612 -35.94 11.65 14.54
N HIS A 613 -35.90 12.75 15.28
CA HIS A 613 -35.72 12.74 16.72
C HIS A 613 -37.07 12.74 17.42
N PHE A 614 -37.31 11.76 18.27
CA PHE A 614 -38.47 11.63 19.12
C PHE A 614 -38.05 11.77 20.58
N ASP A 615 -38.62 12.74 21.31
CA ASP A 615 -38.42 12.84 22.74
C ASP A 615 -39.24 11.74 23.45
N THR A 616 -38.54 10.84 24.14
CA THR A 616 -39.19 9.73 24.84
C THR A 616 -39.88 10.11 26.15
N LYS A 617 -39.63 11.30 26.65
CA LYS A 617 -40.31 11.87 27.84
C LYS A 617 -41.59 12.66 27.51
N GLY A 618 -41.93 12.76 26.22
CA GLY A 618 -43.27 13.12 25.77
C GLY A 618 -43.64 14.58 25.75
N LYS A 619 -42.68 15.51 25.87
CA LYS A 619 -42.99 16.97 25.88
C LYS A 619 -42.63 17.68 24.57
N ALA A 620 -41.80 17.06 23.71
CA ALA A 620 -41.38 17.63 22.44
C ALA A 620 -41.98 16.89 21.27
N SER A 621 -42.33 17.62 20.23
CA SER A 621 -42.76 17.06 18.97
C SER A 621 -41.56 16.52 18.20
N THR A 622 -41.78 15.54 17.28
CA THR A 622 -40.79 15.01 16.34
C THR A 622 -40.00 16.12 15.64
N VAL A 623 -38.69 16.00 15.63
CA VAL A 623 -37.75 16.94 14.99
C VAL A 623 -37.03 16.22 13.84
N PRO A 624 -37.42 16.45 12.58
CA PRO A 624 -36.66 15.92 11.43
C PRO A 624 -35.37 16.72 11.21
N GLU A 625 -34.33 16.03 10.78
CA GLU A 625 -33.00 16.55 10.50
C GLU A 625 -32.46 16.05 9.17
N LEU A 626 -31.89 16.94 8.38
CA LEU A 626 -31.03 16.61 7.25
C LEU A 626 -29.63 17.17 7.49
N TYR A 627 -28.63 16.33 7.27
CA TYR A 627 -27.21 16.67 7.34
C TYR A 627 -26.51 16.29 6.07
N TYR A 628 -25.70 17.19 5.55
CA TYR A 628 -24.84 16.97 4.39
C TYR A 628 -23.43 17.48 4.66
N SER A 629 -22.42 16.72 4.28
CA SER A 629 -21.04 17.19 4.22
C SER A 629 -20.36 16.70 2.94
N PHE A 630 -19.51 17.55 2.37
CA PHE A 630 -18.75 17.30 1.18
C PHE A 630 -17.33 17.85 1.32
N LEU A 631 -16.33 17.07 0.96
CA LEU A 631 -14.93 17.44 0.84
C LEU A 631 -14.41 16.91 -0.51
N GLY A 632 -13.91 17.81 -1.36
CA GLY A 632 -13.28 17.46 -2.64
C GLY A 632 -11.79 17.77 -2.62
N TYR A 633 -11.01 17.02 -3.38
CA TYR A 633 -9.56 17.21 -3.52
C TYR A 633 -9.20 17.25 -4.99
N LEU A 634 -8.69 18.38 -5.46
CA LEU A 634 -8.38 18.66 -6.85
C LEU A 634 -6.93 19.15 -6.96
N THR A 635 -6.05 18.28 -7.46
CA THR A 635 -4.66 18.63 -7.76
C THR A 635 -4.47 18.59 -9.27
N PRO A 636 -4.17 19.70 -9.95
CA PRO A 636 -3.82 19.70 -11.37
C PRO A 636 -2.60 18.80 -11.64
N TYR A 637 -2.53 18.27 -12.86
CA TYR A 637 -1.47 17.35 -13.27
C TYR A 637 -0.08 17.97 -13.00
N ASN A 638 0.81 17.17 -12.35
CA ASN A 638 2.17 17.57 -11.91
C ASN A 638 2.21 18.82 -11.02
N SER A 639 1.10 19.23 -10.41
CA SER A 639 1.05 20.40 -9.54
C SER A 639 1.41 20.04 -8.09
N ARG A 640 2.07 20.98 -7.40
CA ARG A 640 2.22 20.98 -5.94
C ARG A 640 1.05 21.63 -5.22
N PHE A 641 0.06 22.10 -6.00
CA PHE A 641 -1.07 22.86 -5.50
C PHE A 641 -2.35 22.00 -5.51
N THR A 642 -3.08 22.00 -4.40
CA THR A 642 -4.35 21.27 -4.24
C THR A 642 -5.44 22.24 -3.79
N ILE A 643 -6.56 22.24 -4.47
CA ILE A 643 -7.78 22.99 -4.09
C ILE A 643 -8.71 22.02 -3.36
N ILE A 644 -9.22 22.41 -2.19
CA ILE A 644 -10.05 21.57 -1.33
C ILE A 644 -11.35 22.30 -1.00
N PRO A 645 -12.37 22.24 -1.88
CA PRO A 645 -13.71 22.75 -1.57
C PRO A 645 -14.38 21.86 -0.52
N GLN A 646 -15.04 22.48 0.44
CA GLN A 646 -15.77 21.80 1.50
C GLN A 646 -17.12 22.47 1.73
N VAL A 647 -18.15 21.66 1.97
CA VAL A 647 -19.49 22.09 2.30
C VAL A 647 -19.97 21.31 3.53
N TYR A 648 -20.49 22.01 4.51
CA TYR A 648 -21.20 21.42 5.63
C TYR A 648 -22.56 22.12 5.74
N ALA A 649 -23.64 21.36 5.71
CA ALA A 649 -24.99 21.89 5.80
C ALA A 649 -25.86 21.02 6.69
N ARG A 650 -26.64 21.62 7.58
CA ARG A 650 -27.61 20.92 8.39
C ARG A 650 -28.85 21.78 8.54
N CYS A 651 -30.00 21.16 8.33
CA CYS A 651 -31.30 21.76 8.49
C CYS A 651 -32.11 20.94 9.49
N ILE A 652 -32.66 21.62 10.49
CA ILE A 652 -33.61 21.08 11.46
C ILE A 652 -34.97 21.66 11.10
N PHE A 653 -35.94 20.79 10.72
CA PHE A 653 -37.24 21.18 10.18
C PHE A 653 -38.24 21.61 11.25
N LYS A 654 -37.75 21.94 12.41
CA LYS A 654 -38.52 22.53 13.51
C LYS A 654 -37.54 23.21 14.45
N SER A 655 -37.97 24.35 15.03
CA SER A 655 -37.15 25.03 16.03
C SER A 655 -36.83 24.08 17.19
N PRO A 656 -35.54 23.72 17.41
CA PRO A 656 -35.19 22.81 18.48
C PRO A 656 -35.40 23.48 19.82
N THR A 657 -35.98 22.76 20.75
CA THR A 657 -36.10 23.23 22.15
C THR A 657 -34.95 22.72 23.03
N MET A 658 -34.19 21.72 22.55
CA MET A 658 -33.12 21.05 23.30
C MET A 658 -31.75 21.45 22.77
N ALA A 659 -30.81 21.74 23.69
CA ALA A 659 -29.47 22.22 23.39
C ALA A 659 -28.70 21.29 22.44
N ASN A 660 -28.81 19.95 22.60
CA ASN A 660 -28.15 18.97 21.80
C ASN A 660 -28.74 18.78 20.38
N LEU A 661 -29.78 19.52 20.00
CA LEU A 661 -30.34 19.53 18.64
C LEU A 661 -30.00 20.79 17.86
N TRP A 662 -29.54 21.86 18.47
CA TRP A 662 -29.10 23.07 17.77
C TRP A 662 -27.87 22.79 16.86
N ASN A 663 -27.73 23.59 15.82
CA ASN A 663 -26.49 23.62 15.06
C ASN A 663 -25.39 24.23 15.90
N ILE A 664 -24.17 23.71 15.74
CA ILE A 664 -23.00 24.15 16.49
C ILE A 664 -21.86 24.34 15.47
N VAL A 665 -21.20 25.49 15.52
CA VAL A 665 -20.06 25.84 14.67
C VAL A 665 -18.87 26.23 15.54
N GLY A 666 -17.66 26.05 15.01
CA GLY A 666 -16.41 26.45 15.64
C GLY A 666 -15.43 25.29 15.81
N GLY A 667 -14.17 25.64 16.09
CA GLY A 667 -13.06 24.72 16.19
C GLY A 667 -12.53 24.28 14.83
N GLU A 668 -11.38 23.60 14.83
CA GLU A 668 -10.70 23.10 13.61
C GLU A 668 -11.27 21.77 13.11
N VAL A 669 -11.87 20.98 13.99
CA VAL A 669 -12.26 19.58 13.73
C VAL A 669 -13.77 19.41 13.81
N ALA A 670 -14.36 18.85 12.75
CA ALA A 670 -15.79 18.51 12.74
C ALA A 670 -16.14 17.46 13.79
N SER A 671 -17.33 17.59 14.41
CA SER A 671 -17.91 16.62 15.36
C SER A 671 -17.04 16.35 16.60
N ARG A 672 -16.20 17.29 17.00
CA ARG A 672 -15.33 17.15 18.16
C ARG A 672 -16.11 17.03 19.47
N HIS A 673 -16.91 18.03 19.78
CA HIS A 673 -17.70 18.10 21.03
C HIS A 673 -19.11 17.57 20.82
N PHE A 674 -19.74 17.88 19.71
CA PHE A 674 -21.06 17.38 19.31
C PHE A 674 -21.04 16.75 17.94
N ASP A 675 -21.88 15.74 17.72
CA ASP A 675 -21.98 15.04 16.43
C ASP A 675 -22.36 15.97 15.26
N GLN A 676 -23.02 17.09 15.55
CA GLN A 676 -23.49 18.11 14.60
C GLN A 676 -22.60 19.35 14.52
N GLN A 677 -21.45 19.38 15.17
CA GLN A 677 -20.52 20.51 15.13
C GLN A 677 -19.83 20.62 13.75
N PHE A 678 -19.89 21.81 13.17
CA PHE A 678 -19.17 22.17 11.94
C PHE A 678 -17.86 22.88 12.25
N PRO A 679 -16.76 22.56 11.56
CA PRO A 679 -15.50 23.26 11.72
C PRO A 679 -15.61 24.66 11.12
N PHE A 680 -15.12 25.66 11.85
CA PHE A 680 -15.05 27.03 11.37
C PHE A 680 -13.78 27.71 11.88
N ILE A 681 -12.88 28.05 10.95
CA ILE A 681 -11.60 28.72 11.26
C ILE A 681 -11.87 30.14 11.74
N GLY A 682 -11.22 30.53 12.85
CA GLY A 682 -11.36 31.82 13.48
C GLY A 682 -12.42 31.87 14.58
N ILE A 683 -13.16 30.77 14.84
CA ILE A 683 -13.97 30.55 16.01
C ILE A 683 -13.33 29.43 16.82
N TYR A 684 -12.57 29.77 17.85
CA TYR A 684 -11.86 28.82 18.71
C TYR A 684 -12.72 28.22 19.81
N HIS A 685 -13.94 28.76 20.00
CA HIS A 685 -15.00 28.21 20.85
C HIS A 685 -16.08 27.60 19.95
N THR A 686 -16.99 26.85 20.54
CA THR A 686 -18.20 26.42 19.82
C THR A 686 -19.30 27.45 20.05
N ASP A 687 -20.05 27.79 19.02
CA ASP A 687 -21.22 28.63 19.10
C ASP A 687 -22.47 27.88 18.63
N PHE A 688 -23.58 28.12 19.33
CA PHE A 688 -24.91 27.66 18.96
C PHE A 688 -25.50 28.60 17.92
N VAL A 689 -25.87 28.07 16.78
CA VAL A 689 -26.45 28.84 15.68
C VAL A 689 -27.81 28.29 15.28
N ASN A 690 -28.45 28.96 14.36
CA ASN A 690 -29.83 28.80 13.90
C ASN A 690 -30.22 27.37 13.45
N ASP A 691 -31.51 27.14 13.14
CA ASP A 691 -32.05 25.85 12.70
C ASP A 691 -31.54 25.42 11.30
N LEU A 692 -31.13 26.35 10.41
CA LEU A 692 -30.33 26.11 9.22
C LEU A 692 -28.91 26.66 9.42
N ALA A 693 -27.92 25.85 9.28
CA ALA A 693 -26.52 26.26 9.21
C ALA A 693 -25.81 25.66 8.01
N THR A 694 -25.09 26.50 7.28
CA THR A 694 -24.26 26.08 6.12
C THR A 694 -22.90 26.74 6.24
N VAL A 695 -21.84 25.92 6.22
CA VAL A 695 -20.44 26.36 6.16
C VAL A 695 -19.88 25.98 4.79
N LEU A 696 -19.43 27.00 4.07
CA LEU A 696 -18.66 26.85 2.84
C LEU A 696 -17.19 27.13 3.17
N ARG A 697 -16.30 26.20 2.87
CA ARG A 697 -14.87 26.35 3.11
C ARG A 697 -14.09 25.99 1.86
N CYS A 698 -13.02 26.74 1.59
CA CYS A 698 -12.06 26.43 0.55
C CYS A 698 -10.65 26.51 1.11
N ASP A 699 -9.93 25.40 1.04
CA ASP A 699 -8.54 25.34 1.42
C ASP A 699 -7.68 25.31 0.16
N LEU A 700 -6.67 26.16 0.10
CA LEU A 700 -5.66 26.24 -0.95
C LEU A 700 -4.35 25.73 -0.37
N ARG A 701 -4.00 24.47 -0.68
CA ARG A 701 -2.83 23.81 -0.11
C ARG A 701 -1.69 23.74 -1.11
N TYR A 702 -0.51 24.18 -0.70
CA TYR A 702 0.73 24.09 -1.46
C TYR A 702 1.72 23.16 -0.76
N ARG A 703 2.29 22.19 -1.50
CA ARG A 703 3.36 21.30 -1.03
C ARG A 703 4.73 21.96 -1.25
N LEU A 704 5.36 22.44 -0.18
CA LEU A 704 6.70 23.05 -0.20
C LEU A 704 7.78 22.00 -0.54
N PHE A 705 7.83 20.95 0.28
CA PHE A 705 8.74 19.82 0.19
C PHE A 705 7.93 18.52 0.35
N GLU A 706 8.60 17.37 0.34
CA GLU A 706 7.95 16.06 0.27
C GLU A 706 6.87 15.82 1.35
N LYS A 707 7.07 16.32 2.58
CA LYS A 707 6.15 16.14 3.73
C LYS A 707 5.68 17.45 4.35
N HIS A 708 5.97 18.60 3.71
CA HIS A 708 5.71 19.94 4.24
C HIS A 708 4.67 20.66 3.40
N TYR A 709 3.69 21.25 4.06
CA TYR A 709 2.53 21.86 3.42
C TYR A 709 2.25 23.24 4.04
N ILE A 710 1.83 24.18 3.19
CA ILE A 710 1.19 25.44 3.58
C ILE A 710 -0.23 25.40 3.05
N THR A 711 -1.20 25.76 3.89
CA THR A 711 -2.61 25.80 3.51
C THR A 711 -3.20 27.15 3.90
N ALA A 712 -3.73 27.88 2.90
CA ALA A 712 -4.55 29.05 3.12
C ALA A 712 -6.01 28.64 3.10
N THR A 713 -6.79 29.03 4.11
CA THR A 713 -8.20 28.69 4.28
C THR A 713 -9.06 29.94 4.26
N TYR A 714 -10.15 29.88 3.52
CA TYR A 714 -11.28 30.80 3.63
C TYR A 714 -12.54 30.01 3.96
N ASN A 715 -13.31 30.44 4.95
CA ASN A 715 -14.61 29.87 5.24
C ASN A 715 -15.69 30.94 5.43
N PHE A 716 -16.91 30.58 5.12
CA PHE A 716 -18.10 31.39 5.16
C PHE A 716 -19.23 30.61 5.83
N LEU A 717 -19.85 31.18 6.85
CA LEU A 717 -21.03 30.64 7.52
C LEU A 717 -22.27 31.43 7.10
N TYR A 718 -23.32 30.70 6.72
CA TYR A 718 -24.68 31.21 6.61
C TYR A 718 -25.59 30.44 7.56
N GLY A 719 -26.20 31.15 8.54
CA GLY A 719 -27.17 30.61 9.49
C GLY A 719 -28.48 31.39 9.42
N ARG A 720 -29.61 30.68 9.38
CA ARG A 720 -30.93 31.27 9.32
C ARG A 720 -31.97 30.49 10.13
N ASN A 721 -32.89 31.18 10.81
CA ASN A 721 -34.06 30.56 11.41
C ASN A 721 -35.18 30.43 10.40
N LEU A 722 -35.41 29.23 9.86
CA LEU A 722 -36.46 28.93 8.88
C LEU A 722 -37.80 28.61 9.55
N PHE A 723 -37.77 27.98 10.73
CA PHE A 723 -38.94 27.38 11.37
C PHE A 723 -39.29 27.98 12.76
N GLY A 724 -38.45 28.87 13.28
CA GLY A 724 -38.65 29.51 14.55
C GLY A 724 -39.70 30.62 14.51
N LYS A 725 -40.66 30.64 15.45
CA LYS A 725 -41.61 31.74 15.60
C LYS A 725 -41.03 33.02 16.21
N ASN A 726 -39.83 32.94 16.78
CA ASN A 726 -39.18 34.05 17.48
C ASN A 726 -38.09 34.70 16.60
N HIS A 727 -38.50 35.30 15.47
CA HIS A 727 -37.62 36.10 14.63
C HIS A 727 -36.96 37.30 15.33
N SER A 728 -37.38 37.61 16.58
CA SER A 728 -36.87 38.75 17.36
C SER A 728 -35.57 38.45 18.11
N ILE A 729 -35.13 37.19 18.19
CA ILE A 729 -34.03 36.80 19.05
C ILE A 729 -32.74 36.52 18.26
N THR A 730 -32.86 36.10 17.01
CA THR A 730 -31.68 35.73 16.19
C THR A 730 -31.80 36.32 14.80
N GLU A 731 -30.91 37.25 14.47
CA GLU A 731 -30.67 37.74 13.11
C GLU A 731 -30.02 36.60 12.26
N ASP A 732 -30.06 36.73 10.94
CA ASP A 732 -29.30 35.83 10.05
C ASP A 732 -27.81 35.93 10.40
N ASN A 733 -27.16 34.80 10.70
CA ASN A 733 -25.76 34.76 11.04
C ASN A 733 -24.92 34.61 9.75
N ILE A 734 -24.15 35.63 9.42
CA ILE A 734 -23.24 35.65 8.28
C ILE A 734 -21.86 36.00 8.80
N TYR A 735 -20.95 35.01 8.76
CA TYR A 735 -19.58 35.19 9.24
C TYR A 735 -18.58 34.66 8.25
N SER A 736 -17.39 35.27 8.22
CA SER A 736 -16.25 34.86 7.42
C SER A 736 -15.04 34.65 8.33
N GLY A 737 -14.22 33.69 7.94
CA GLY A 737 -12.95 33.39 8.62
C GLY A 737 -11.84 33.07 7.63
N VAL A 738 -10.63 33.44 8.03
CA VAL A 738 -9.41 33.15 7.26
C VAL A 738 -8.37 32.51 8.14
N GLY A 739 -7.57 31.64 7.57
CA GLY A 739 -6.48 30.97 8.27
C GLY A 739 -5.30 30.66 7.37
N LEU A 740 -4.13 30.60 7.98
CA LEU A 740 -2.91 30.14 7.36
C LEU A 740 -2.27 29.06 8.22
N GLN A 741 -2.12 27.86 7.66
CA GLN A 741 -1.57 26.71 8.34
C GLN A 741 -0.23 26.31 7.71
N TYR A 742 0.75 26.02 8.55
CA TYR A 742 1.91 25.22 8.21
C TYR A 742 1.77 23.82 8.80
N ALA A 743 2.08 22.78 8.01
CA ALA A 743 1.95 21.39 8.46
C ALA A 743 3.10 20.52 7.97
N TYR A 744 3.50 19.58 8.84
CA TYR A 744 4.46 18.52 8.56
C TYR A 744 3.81 17.15 8.76
N ASN A 745 3.85 16.29 7.73
CA ASN A 745 3.29 14.94 7.81
C ASN A 745 4.31 13.98 8.41
N SER A 746 4.28 13.82 9.75
CA SER A 746 5.18 12.96 10.50
C SER A 746 4.67 11.51 10.59
N PHE A 747 5.52 10.60 11.09
CA PHE A 747 5.14 9.18 11.30
C PHE A 747 4.15 8.99 12.46
N ILE A 748 4.06 9.92 13.40
CA ILE A 748 3.06 9.92 14.50
C ILE A 748 1.78 10.66 14.12
N GLY A 749 1.63 11.08 12.86
CA GLY A 749 0.53 11.88 12.34
C GLY A 749 0.92 13.33 12.03
N PRO A 750 -0.03 14.12 11.51
CA PRO A 750 0.23 15.52 11.18
C PRO A 750 0.68 16.35 12.38
N ILE A 751 1.67 17.23 12.17
CA ILE A 751 2.04 18.29 13.09
C ILE A 751 1.67 19.59 12.39
N SER A 752 0.80 20.41 12.98
CA SER A 752 0.33 21.64 12.33
C SER A 752 0.22 22.82 13.28
N LEU A 753 0.45 24.00 12.73
CA LEU A 753 0.23 25.29 13.38
C LEU A 753 -0.60 26.15 12.45
N THR A 754 -1.77 26.61 12.92
CA THR A 754 -2.70 27.47 12.19
C THR A 754 -2.80 28.82 12.88
N ALA A 755 -2.56 29.90 12.16
CA ALA A 755 -2.94 31.26 12.55
C ALA A 755 -4.28 31.57 11.91
N GLN A 756 -5.25 32.10 12.70
CA GLN A 756 -6.62 32.26 12.23
C GLN A 756 -7.29 33.55 12.78
N TRP A 757 -8.21 34.04 11.98
CA TRP A 757 -9.01 35.22 12.31
C TRP A 757 -10.41 35.08 11.70
N SER A 758 -11.41 35.67 12.34
CA SER A 758 -12.77 35.81 11.79
C SER A 758 -13.36 37.18 12.12
N ASP A 759 -14.27 37.63 11.27
CA ASP A 759 -15.08 38.85 11.52
C ASP A 759 -16.01 38.67 12.70
N TYR A 760 -16.32 37.44 13.10
CA TYR A 760 -17.07 37.07 14.28
C TYR A 760 -16.32 37.39 15.58
N THR A 761 -15.14 36.77 15.77
CA THR A 761 -14.34 36.98 17.00
C THR A 761 -13.58 38.30 16.99
N LYS A 762 -13.28 38.83 15.79
CA LYS A 762 -12.41 40.02 15.56
C LYS A 762 -11.04 39.92 16.24
N GLN A 763 -10.62 38.72 16.55
CA GLN A 763 -9.37 38.42 17.27
C GLN A 763 -8.53 37.40 16.47
N PHE A 764 -7.20 37.57 16.50
CA PHE A 764 -6.30 36.55 16.03
C PHE A 764 -6.13 35.45 17.08
N SER A 765 -6.16 34.22 16.65
CA SER A 765 -5.87 33.06 17.49
C SER A 765 -4.95 32.09 16.75
N ALA A 766 -4.32 31.20 17.52
CA ALA A 766 -3.47 30.16 17.00
C ALA A 766 -3.94 28.80 17.48
N TYR A 767 -3.96 27.83 16.57
CA TYR A 767 -4.24 26.42 16.86
C TYR A 767 -3.03 25.58 16.54
N PHE A 768 -2.60 24.75 17.47
CA PHE A 768 -1.50 23.82 17.31
C PHE A 768 -1.98 22.40 17.54
N SER A 769 -1.53 21.45 16.69
CA SER A 769 -1.85 20.03 16.87
C SER A 769 -0.71 19.11 16.45
N ILE A 770 -0.61 17.95 17.14
CA ILE A 770 0.27 16.84 16.83
C ILE A 770 -0.55 15.56 16.87
N GLY A 771 -0.41 14.69 15.87
CA GLY A 771 -1.00 13.35 15.83
C GLY A 771 -2.28 13.29 15.00
N TYR A 772 -2.95 12.16 15.10
CA TYR A 772 -4.14 11.85 14.31
C TYR A 772 -5.41 12.44 14.93
N SER A 773 -6.36 12.89 14.11
CA SER A 773 -7.66 13.39 14.57
C SER A 773 -8.57 12.22 14.95
N PHE A 774 -9.08 12.17 16.21
CA PHE A 774 -10.03 11.17 16.72
C PHE A 774 -10.94 11.71 17.83
#